data_26133db2282a210cf4162df6b81e8f3b
#
_entry.id   26133db2282a210cf4162df6b81e8f3b
#
_cell.length_a   1.000
_cell.length_b   1.000
_cell.length_c   1.000
_cell.angle_alpha   90.00
_cell.angle_beta   90.00
_cell.angle_gamma   90.00
#
_symmetry.space_group_name_H-M   'P 1'
#
loop_
_entity.id
_entity.type
_entity.pdbx_description
1 polymer ?
#
loop_
_entity_poly.entity_id
_entity_poly.type
_entity_poly.pdbx_seq_one_letter_code
_entity_poly.pdbx_strand_id
1 'polypeptide(L)'
;MRTTFTNLKRLFFLTLGISITASATSFSITQTAHAGVDGWDAGNIITDAVFENKNTMNTGDIQAFLNSKVSGCDTWGTQISEYGGGTRRQWAEARGYSPPYTCMKDYSQDGKSAAQIINDAAKEYSINPQVLIVLLQKEQSLVTDTWPLSIQYRSATGYGCPDTAACDAEYYGFKNQVRWAARMFRAILNDSPTWYTPYVLGANYIRYNPDASCGGSNVTIQNRATQALYNYTPYQPNQGALDAGWGMAGCGAYGNRNFYLYFTGWFGSTRKSPYVSLESPRWMKTSSDTQKKNPWTQQVIGASLPTNTQLKFVDKILVDGVWYLRTEFDQANGLDRGIPQANLAELAFEPLQEPRFMELALNAYKMYPRSWVNSSNTIFPAGTSVRITSKIFVNDRWFYRTDFDERNNIMSAFSGEKVRELTYKTFDTPRYMRIKSSTQRTEPARGTADSITIATGTQLKFSSKTLAGTQWFYRTEADTDTNANFAISSANIEEIPYTPHEDTAKWYQLKTGAKKIQPVSGIVIQPSSNFTPETPLIITNKITVNSQLYYRTKFDSVHGYDRAFPVADLEEIPYVSFQNPRDMRLTRAAQKVNPKTGATSGVTLPSGTILNFTTKIFIDGRWYYRTASDTTSAIDFTISSSYLDNA
;
A
#
# COMPACT_ATOMS: atom_id res chain seq x y z
N MET A 1 -49.31 25.51 -15.12
CA MET A 1 -49.23 26.66 -16.03
C MET A 1 -47.80 26.80 -16.43
N ARG A 2 -47.47 26.36 -17.59
CA ARG A 2 -47.20 27.16 -18.83
C ARG A 2 -46.06 28.14 -18.59
N THR A 3 -44.96 28.22 -19.29
CA THR A 3 -44.55 27.79 -20.67
C THR A 3 -43.09 28.27 -20.82
N THR A 4 -42.17 27.45 -21.31
CA THR A 4 -41.59 27.41 -22.70
C THR A 4 -40.92 28.71 -23.12
N PHE A 5 -39.77 28.78 -23.82
CA PHE A 5 -39.09 28.08 -24.89
C PHE A 5 -37.75 28.77 -25.17
N THR A 6 -36.72 28.03 -25.49
CA THR A 6 -35.97 27.82 -26.75
C THR A 6 -35.15 29.04 -27.26
N ASN A 7 -33.93 29.00 -27.75
CA ASN A 7 -33.23 28.21 -28.75
C ASN A 7 -31.82 28.78 -28.97
N LEU A 8 -30.88 27.94 -29.12
CA LEU A 8 -29.87 27.76 -30.19
C LEU A 8 -29.53 28.97 -31.10
N LYS A 9 -28.19 29.28 -31.15
CA LYS A 9 -27.47 29.37 -32.45
C LYS A 9 -25.97 29.41 -32.25
N ARG A 10 -25.26 28.52 -32.95
CA ARG A 10 -23.82 28.56 -33.24
C ARG A 10 -23.48 29.74 -34.14
N LEU A 11 -22.30 30.35 -33.93
CA LEU A 11 -21.51 30.88 -35.05
C LEU A 11 -20.03 30.87 -34.69
N PHE A 12 -19.24 30.34 -35.60
CA PHE A 12 -17.77 30.44 -35.69
C PHE A 12 -17.32 31.91 -35.91
N PHE A 13 -16.18 32.34 -35.32
CA PHE A 13 -15.18 33.16 -36.07
C PHE A 13 -13.84 33.24 -35.31
N LEU A 14 -12.82 32.90 -36.01
CA LEU A 14 -11.43 33.33 -36.14
C LEU A 14 -10.70 34.03 -34.98
N THR A 15 -9.53 33.46 -34.76
CA THR A 15 -8.32 33.93 -34.06
C THR A 15 -7.92 35.37 -34.37
N LEU A 16 -7.70 36.18 -33.32
CA LEU A 16 -6.72 37.25 -33.34
C LEU A 16 -6.06 37.37 -31.97
N GLY A 17 -4.75 37.15 -31.90
CA GLY A 17 -3.97 37.23 -30.67
C GLY A 17 -3.88 38.68 -30.18
N ILE A 18 -4.28 38.90 -28.93
CA ILE A 18 -3.94 40.09 -28.15
C ILE A 18 -3.38 39.58 -26.83
N SER A 19 -2.08 39.81 -26.67
CA SER A 19 -1.39 39.61 -25.39
C SER A 19 -1.88 40.71 -24.43
N ILE A 20 -2.75 40.29 -23.48
CA ILE A 20 -3.10 41.13 -22.34
C ILE A 20 -2.20 40.69 -21.20
N THR A 21 -1.21 41.51 -20.88
CA THR A 21 -0.47 41.47 -19.62
C THR A 21 -1.46 41.78 -18.49
N ALA A 22 -1.96 40.72 -17.84
CA ALA A 22 -2.71 40.86 -16.61
C ALA A 22 -1.73 41.25 -15.49
N SER A 23 -1.72 42.52 -15.14
CA SER A 23 -1.14 42.99 -13.88
C SER A 23 -1.96 42.38 -12.76
N ALA A 24 -1.44 41.31 -12.11
CA ALA A 24 -1.97 40.77 -10.87
C ALA A 24 -1.78 41.83 -9.77
N THR A 25 -2.80 42.65 -9.55
CA THR A 25 -2.92 43.40 -8.28
C THR A 25 -3.18 42.40 -7.21
N SER A 26 -2.12 41.99 -6.48
CA SER A 26 -2.21 41.26 -5.24
C SER A 26 -3.02 42.13 -4.27
N PHE A 27 -4.29 41.80 -4.09
CA PHE A 27 -5.03 42.23 -2.91
C PHE A 27 -4.38 41.50 -1.73
N SER A 28 -3.43 42.14 -1.09
CA SER A 28 -3.01 41.77 0.25
C SER A 28 -4.21 42.06 1.16
N ILE A 29 -4.98 41.01 1.47
CA ILE A 29 -5.82 41.04 2.66
C ILE A 29 -4.81 41.11 3.80
N THR A 30 -4.54 42.31 4.28
CA THR A 30 -3.95 42.51 5.59
C THR A 30 -4.96 41.92 6.57
N GLN A 31 -4.80 40.62 6.92
CA GLN A 31 -5.30 40.12 8.18
C GLN A 31 -4.65 41.01 9.23
N THR A 32 -5.44 41.93 9.77
CA THR A 32 -5.10 42.59 11.01
C THR A 32 -4.84 41.46 11.99
N ALA A 33 -3.58 41.26 12.37
CA ALA A 33 -3.23 40.37 13.47
C ALA A 33 -3.98 40.95 14.67
N HIS A 34 -5.09 40.30 15.02
CA HIS A 34 -5.70 40.57 16.31
C HIS A 34 -4.63 40.19 17.34
N ALA A 35 -4.19 41.14 18.15
CA ALA A 35 -3.34 40.92 19.30
C ALA A 35 -4.17 40.19 20.40
N GLY A 36 -4.73 39.05 20.02
CA GLY A 36 -5.52 38.20 20.90
C GLY A 36 -4.62 37.14 21.53
N VAL A 37 -5.18 36.43 22.52
CA VAL A 37 -4.51 35.29 23.15
C VAL A 37 -4.38 34.17 22.12
N ASP A 38 -3.19 34.03 21.57
CA ASP A 38 -2.90 33.15 20.46
C ASP A 38 -3.16 31.68 20.84
N GLY A 39 -3.89 30.96 19.98
CA GLY A 39 -4.22 29.56 20.22
C GLY A 39 -5.26 29.29 21.32
N TRP A 40 -5.94 30.27 21.86
CA TRP A 40 -7.03 30.06 22.83
C TRP A 40 -8.17 29.23 22.21
N ASP A 41 -8.60 28.21 22.95
CA ASP A 41 -9.79 27.41 22.62
C ASP A 41 -10.57 27.19 23.93
N ALA A 42 -11.78 27.81 24.03
CA ALA A 42 -12.62 27.73 25.21
C ALA A 42 -13.03 26.27 25.54
N GLY A 43 -13.20 25.41 24.52
CA GLY A 43 -13.57 24.00 24.69
C GLY A 43 -12.38 23.09 25.02
N ASN A 44 -11.14 23.57 24.80
CA ASN A 44 -9.91 22.78 24.97
C ASN A 44 -8.76 23.67 25.48
N ILE A 45 -8.92 24.20 26.71
CA ILE A 45 -7.94 25.09 27.34
C ILE A 45 -6.60 24.35 27.54
N ILE A 46 -6.67 23.11 28.01
CA ILE A 46 -5.54 22.20 28.24
C ILE A 46 -6.02 20.77 28.05
N THR A 47 -5.18 19.91 27.45
CA THR A 47 -5.53 18.49 27.26
C THR A 47 -5.32 17.68 28.55
N ASP A 48 -6.08 16.58 28.69
CA ASP A 48 -5.94 15.65 29.82
C ASP A 48 -4.49 15.14 29.93
N ALA A 49 -3.88 14.79 28.82
CA ALA A 49 -2.51 14.28 28.76
C ALA A 49 -1.46 15.28 29.30
N VAL A 50 -1.61 16.56 29.08
CA VAL A 50 -0.75 17.60 29.66
C VAL A 50 -1.09 17.83 31.12
N PHE A 51 -2.37 17.86 31.47
CA PHE A 51 -2.84 18.15 32.83
C PHE A 51 -2.48 17.04 33.83
N GLU A 52 -2.52 15.80 33.41
CA GLU A 52 -2.25 14.62 34.24
C GLU A 52 -0.78 14.20 34.30
N ASN A 53 0.10 14.83 33.50
CA ASN A 53 1.52 14.45 33.45
C ASN A 53 2.27 14.85 34.73
N LYS A 54 2.11 14.05 35.79
CA LYS A 54 2.74 14.27 37.12
C LYS A 54 4.27 14.22 37.09
N ASN A 55 4.90 13.81 35.98
CA ASN A 55 6.35 13.63 35.87
C ASN A 55 7.06 14.74 35.09
N THR A 56 6.38 15.87 34.81
CA THR A 56 7.00 17.00 34.09
C THR A 56 8.11 17.67 34.87
N MET A 57 8.04 17.65 36.21
CA MET A 57 9.02 18.26 37.11
C MET A 57 9.13 17.42 38.38
N ASN A 58 10.34 17.21 38.88
CA ASN A 58 10.61 16.70 40.22
C ASN A 58 10.78 17.85 41.22
N THR A 59 11.01 17.56 42.51
CA THR A 59 11.19 18.58 43.54
C THR A 59 12.32 19.56 43.26
N GLY A 60 13.44 19.06 42.70
CA GLY A 60 14.59 19.89 42.32
C GLY A 60 14.26 20.83 41.17
N ASP A 61 13.54 20.34 40.16
CA ASP A 61 13.10 21.14 39.00
C ASP A 61 12.12 22.25 39.44
N ILE A 62 11.18 21.91 40.31
CA ILE A 62 10.24 22.90 40.89
C ILE A 62 10.99 23.97 41.67
N GLN A 63 11.96 23.56 42.53
CA GLN A 63 12.73 24.52 43.31
C GLN A 63 13.58 25.43 42.39
N ALA A 64 14.24 24.88 41.39
CA ALA A 64 14.97 25.65 40.38
C ALA A 64 14.08 26.64 39.63
N PHE A 65 12.88 26.22 39.29
CA PHE A 65 11.88 27.10 38.65
C PHE A 65 11.46 28.25 39.55
N LEU A 66 11.10 27.97 40.83
CA LEU A 66 10.76 29.01 41.79
C LEU A 66 11.91 30.01 42.02
N ASN A 67 13.14 29.51 42.10
CA ASN A 67 14.31 30.36 42.23
C ASN A 67 14.50 31.28 41.00
N SER A 68 14.16 30.80 39.81
CA SER A 68 14.25 31.59 38.58
C SER A 68 13.20 32.72 38.48
N LYS A 69 12.12 32.64 39.21
CA LYS A 69 11.04 33.62 39.17
C LYS A 69 11.19 34.82 40.13
N VAL A 70 11.97 34.64 41.19
CA VAL A 70 12.24 35.70 42.20
C VAL A 70 13.74 35.76 42.46
N SER A 71 14.40 36.79 41.95
CA SER A 71 15.84 37.00 42.19
C SER A 71 16.19 37.41 43.62
N GLY A 72 15.32 38.17 44.26
CA GLY A 72 15.49 38.62 45.64
C GLY A 72 14.14 38.82 46.34
N CYS A 73 14.08 38.41 47.60
CA CYS A 73 12.89 38.58 48.46
C CYS A 73 13.06 39.83 49.34
N ASP A 74 12.08 40.71 49.37
CA ASP A 74 12.03 41.86 50.28
C ASP A 74 11.46 41.42 51.63
N THR A 75 12.16 40.51 52.30
CA THR A 75 11.74 39.83 53.53
C THR A 75 11.31 40.81 54.64
N TRP A 76 11.90 42.00 54.67
CA TRP A 76 11.63 42.98 55.68
C TRP A 76 10.77 44.14 55.20
N GLY A 77 10.34 44.13 53.93
CA GLY A 77 9.48 45.13 53.32
C GLY A 77 10.07 46.52 53.27
N THR A 78 11.38 46.60 53.00
CA THR A 78 12.14 47.86 53.04
C THR A 78 11.97 48.68 51.75
N GLN A 79 11.55 48.06 50.68
CA GLN A 79 11.30 48.76 49.41
C GLN A 79 10.02 49.61 49.48
N ILE A 80 9.96 50.62 48.62
CA ILE A 80 8.76 51.46 48.48
C ILE A 80 7.61 50.59 47.96
N SER A 81 6.44 50.72 48.58
CA SER A 81 5.26 49.98 48.18
C SER A 81 4.70 50.50 46.85
N GLU A 82 4.44 49.63 45.90
CA GLU A 82 3.76 49.90 44.64
C GLU A 82 2.30 50.35 44.83
N TYR A 83 1.75 50.14 46.03
CA TYR A 83 0.39 50.57 46.41
C TYR A 83 0.36 51.92 47.14
N GLY A 84 1.50 52.61 47.25
CA GLY A 84 1.64 53.85 48.02
C GLY A 84 1.68 53.64 49.53
N GLY A 85 1.71 54.72 50.32
CA GLY A 85 1.69 54.63 51.78
C GLY A 85 3.01 54.31 52.42
N GLY A 86 4.15 54.59 51.78
CA GLY A 86 5.47 54.40 52.33
C GLY A 86 6.13 53.10 51.89
N THR A 87 6.86 52.42 52.77
CA THR A 87 7.49 51.13 52.48
C THR A 87 6.46 49.99 52.45
N ARG A 88 6.84 48.86 51.82
CA ARG A 88 6.02 47.64 51.80
C ARG A 88 5.64 47.18 53.19
N ARG A 89 6.58 47.29 54.14
CA ARG A 89 6.33 47.02 55.57
C ARG A 89 5.25 47.94 56.14
N GLN A 90 5.38 49.23 55.97
CA GLN A 90 4.39 50.20 56.49
C GLN A 90 2.99 49.94 55.89
N TRP A 91 2.92 49.67 54.60
CA TRP A 91 1.67 49.35 53.91
C TRP A 91 1.02 48.05 54.41
N ALA A 92 1.84 46.98 54.66
CA ALA A 92 1.38 45.67 55.12
C ALA A 92 0.99 45.70 56.62
N GLU A 93 1.80 46.32 57.48
CA GLU A 93 1.52 46.45 58.93
C GLU A 93 0.26 47.25 59.19
N ALA A 94 -0.02 48.27 58.37
CA ALA A 94 -1.29 49.00 58.43
C ALA A 94 -2.55 48.13 58.16
N ARG A 95 -2.32 46.89 57.60
CA ARG A 95 -3.36 45.89 57.29
C ARG A 95 -3.26 44.63 58.15
N GLY A 96 -2.39 44.66 59.19
CA GLY A 96 -2.25 43.56 60.12
C GLY A 96 -1.27 42.45 59.68
N TYR A 97 -0.40 42.71 58.68
CA TYR A 97 0.56 41.74 58.19
C TYR A 97 1.98 42.23 58.49
N SER A 98 2.65 41.59 59.44
CA SER A 98 4.03 41.91 59.84
C SER A 98 5.05 41.02 59.14
N PRO A 99 6.30 41.52 58.93
CA PRO A 99 7.38 40.69 58.39
C PRO A 99 7.78 39.58 59.41
N PRO A 100 8.47 38.52 58.97
CA PRO A 100 9.17 38.39 57.71
C PRO A 100 8.23 37.97 56.54
N TYR A 101 8.37 38.65 55.40
CA TYR A 101 7.66 38.27 54.14
C TYR A 101 8.52 37.24 53.41
N THR A 102 8.08 35.98 53.37
CA THR A 102 8.87 34.87 52.86
C THR A 102 8.43 34.52 51.45
N CYS A 103 9.27 34.74 50.44
CA CYS A 103 8.96 34.35 49.06
C CYS A 103 8.76 32.85 48.93
N MET A 104 7.95 32.42 47.94
CA MET A 104 7.62 31.01 47.79
C MET A 104 8.84 30.10 47.62
N LYS A 105 9.93 30.56 46.95
CA LYS A 105 11.14 29.82 46.80
C LYS A 105 11.82 29.45 48.13
N ASP A 106 11.60 30.25 49.17
CA ASP A 106 12.20 30.10 50.50
C ASP A 106 11.19 29.60 51.56
N TYR A 107 9.90 29.43 51.14
CA TYR A 107 8.82 29.05 52.05
C TYR A 107 8.87 27.57 52.41
N SER A 108 8.57 27.28 53.66
CA SER A 108 8.41 25.92 54.16
C SER A 108 7.24 25.82 55.14
N GLN A 109 6.61 24.66 55.18
CA GLN A 109 5.58 24.32 56.15
C GLN A 109 5.72 22.86 56.59
N ASP A 110 5.63 22.58 57.88
CA ASP A 110 5.77 21.24 58.45
C ASP A 110 7.07 20.52 58.00
N GLY A 111 8.19 21.25 57.91
CA GLY A 111 9.49 20.74 57.54
C GLY A 111 9.64 20.43 56.01
N LYS A 112 8.65 20.76 55.18
CA LYS A 112 8.68 20.59 53.72
C LYS A 112 8.77 21.93 53.01
N SER A 113 9.63 22.08 52.04
CA SER A 113 9.66 23.25 51.14
C SER A 113 8.39 23.37 50.32
N ALA A 114 8.08 24.55 49.79
CA ALA A 114 7.00 24.73 48.83
C ALA A 114 7.14 23.80 47.63
N ALA A 115 8.32 23.64 47.10
CA ALA A 115 8.61 22.72 46.01
C ALA A 115 8.27 21.25 46.35
N GLN A 116 8.62 20.81 47.58
CA GLN A 116 8.27 19.47 48.06
C GLN A 116 6.76 19.28 48.21
N ILE A 117 6.04 20.27 48.76
CA ILE A 117 4.59 20.25 48.95
C ILE A 117 3.86 20.15 47.57
N ILE A 118 4.29 20.95 46.61
CA ILE A 118 3.75 20.91 45.24
C ILE A 118 3.97 19.55 44.60
N ASN A 119 5.21 19.01 44.67
CA ASN A 119 5.53 17.71 44.11
C ASN A 119 4.76 16.57 44.78
N ASP A 120 4.63 16.59 46.11
CA ASP A 120 3.87 15.58 46.84
C ASP A 120 2.40 15.55 46.40
N ALA A 121 1.75 16.72 46.32
CA ALA A 121 0.38 16.82 45.83
C ALA A 121 0.22 16.41 44.38
N ALA A 122 1.15 16.80 43.52
CA ALA A 122 1.20 16.39 42.12
C ALA A 122 1.27 14.86 41.96
N LYS A 123 2.13 14.20 42.75
CA LYS A 123 2.26 12.74 42.75
C LYS A 123 1.05 12.03 43.36
N GLU A 124 0.56 12.51 44.51
CA GLU A 124 -0.59 11.92 45.21
C GLU A 124 -1.85 11.91 44.34
N TYR A 125 -2.10 12.98 43.60
CA TYR A 125 -3.31 13.14 42.79
C TYR A 125 -3.11 12.98 41.31
N SER A 126 -1.92 12.63 40.85
CA SER A 126 -1.56 12.52 39.42
C SER A 126 -1.94 13.77 38.63
N ILE A 127 -1.52 14.92 39.11
CA ILE A 127 -1.69 16.23 38.48
C ILE A 127 -0.30 16.75 38.07
N ASN A 128 -0.19 17.36 36.91
CA ASN A 128 1.03 18.01 36.45
C ASN A 128 1.43 19.13 37.45
N PRO A 129 2.64 19.08 38.05
CA PRO A 129 3.12 20.13 38.97
C PRO A 129 3.12 21.52 38.34
N GLN A 130 3.28 21.65 37.02
CA GLN A 130 3.17 22.92 36.29
C GLN A 130 1.78 23.54 36.40
N VAL A 131 0.74 22.69 36.39
CA VAL A 131 -0.67 23.14 36.62
C VAL A 131 -0.82 23.74 38.00
N LEU A 132 -0.30 23.10 39.06
CA LEU A 132 -0.37 23.59 40.43
C LEU A 132 0.44 24.88 40.60
N ILE A 133 1.60 25.00 39.98
CA ILE A 133 2.43 26.22 39.98
C ILE A 133 1.65 27.39 39.33
N VAL A 134 1.05 27.15 38.16
CA VAL A 134 0.25 28.16 37.45
C VAL A 134 -0.98 28.55 38.26
N LEU A 135 -1.63 27.60 38.95
CA LEU A 135 -2.76 27.89 39.81
C LEU A 135 -2.35 28.84 40.98
N LEU A 136 -1.23 28.55 41.66
CA LEU A 136 -0.72 29.41 42.74
C LEU A 136 -0.36 30.83 42.26
N GLN A 137 0.14 30.95 41.03
CA GLN A 137 0.38 32.27 40.42
C GLN A 137 -0.92 32.98 40.10
N LYS A 138 -1.86 32.26 39.47
CA LYS A 138 -3.12 32.83 39.03
C LYS A 138 -3.98 33.33 40.18
N GLU A 139 -4.01 32.58 41.30
CA GLU A 139 -4.89 32.92 42.45
C GLU A 139 -4.29 33.97 43.37
N GLN A 140 -3.01 33.86 43.70
CA GLN A 140 -2.37 34.69 44.73
C GLN A 140 -1.07 35.36 44.30
N SER A 141 -0.66 35.25 43.03
CA SER A 141 0.61 35.76 42.50
C SER A 141 1.88 35.18 43.18
N LEU A 142 1.76 34.16 44.01
CA LEU A 142 2.80 33.65 44.91
C LEU A 142 4.11 33.29 44.26
N VAL A 143 4.09 32.84 43.00
CA VAL A 143 5.30 32.36 42.29
C VAL A 143 6.28 33.51 41.99
N THR A 144 5.74 34.72 41.71
CA THR A 144 6.55 35.89 41.33
C THR A 144 6.58 36.98 42.39
N ASP A 145 5.82 36.81 43.48
CA ASP A 145 5.76 37.82 44.57
C ASP A 145 7.08 37.88 45.33
N THR A 146 7.61 39.09 45.53
CA THR A 146 8.85 39.35 46.21
C THR A 146 8.66 39.68 47.69
N TRP A 147 7.43 39.85 48.18
CA TRP A 147 7.09 40.14 49.55
C TRP A 147 5.67 39.63 49.97
N PRO A 148 5.40 38.32 49.73
CA PRO A 148 4.08 37.77 49.93
C PRO A 148 3.61 37.83 51.37
N LEU A 149 2.37 38.17 51.57
CA LEU A 149 1.75 38.25 52.89
C LEU A 149 1.28 36.87 53.38
N SER A 150 1.19 36.69 54.70
CA SER A 150 0.77 35.43 55.30
C SER A 150 -0.66 34.99 54.84
N ILE A 151 -1.54 35.91 54.51
CA ILE A 151 -2.87 35.63 53.99
C ILE A 151 -2.80 34.92 52.61
N GLN A 152 -1.84 35.26 51.77
CA GLN A 152 -1.70 34.62 50.45
C GLN A 152 -1.33 33.14 50.59
N TYR A 153 -0.53 32.75 51.57
CA TYR A 153 -0.27 31.34 51.89
C TYR A 153 -1.43 30.65 52.55
N ARG A 154 -2.22 31.37 53.37
CA ARG A 154 -3.40 30.84 54.05
C ARG A 154 -4.45 30.35 53.05
N SER A 155 -4.66 31.07 51.94
CA SER A 155 -5.64 30.78 50.88
C SER A 155 -4.96 30.65 49.50
N ALA A 156 -3.85 29.93 49.44
CA ALA A 156 -2.90 29.96 48.34
C ALA A 156 -3.48 29.60 46.94
N THR A 157 -4.47 28.76 46.92
CA THR A 157 -5.18 28.36 45.67
C THR A 157 -6.60 28.88 45.59
N GLY A 158 -7.11 29.55 46.66
CA GLY A 158 -8.49 29.97 46.74
C GLY A 158 -9.50 28.83 46.96
N TYR A 159 -9.02 27.61 47.24
CA TYR A 159 -9.90 26.49 47.52
C TYR A 159 -10.70 26.72 48.81
N GLY A 160 -12.00 26.49 48.76
CA GLY A 160 -12.88 26.75 49.91
C GLY A 160 -13.14 28.25 50.20
N CYS A 161 -12.87 29.13 49.21
CA CYS A 161 -13.08 30.57 49.31
C CYS A 161 -14.13 31.01 48.26
N PRO A 162 -15.44 30.84 48.53
CA PRO A 162 -16.51 31.27 47.62
C PRO A 162 -16.64 32.80 47.57
N ASP A 163 -16.99 33.35 46.40
CA ASP A 163 -17.16 34.80 46.19
C ASP A 163 -18.23 35.42 47.11
N THR A 164 -19.15 34.61 47.65
CA THR A 164 -20.34 35.06 48.40
C THR A 164 -20.26 34.83 49.90
N ALA A 165 -19.18 34.24 50.43
CA ALA A 165 -18.99 33.94 51.85
C ALA A 165 -17.51 33.96 52.24
N ALA A 166 -17.25 33.98 53.54
CA ALA A 166 -15.89 33.85 54.05
C ALA A 166 -15.28 32.51 53.68
N CYS A 167 -13.93 32.47 53.49
CA CYS A 167 -13.23 31.22 53.25
C CYS A 167 -13.42 30.24 54.40
N ASP A 168 -13.61 28.98 54.08
CA ASP A 168 -13.72 27.93 55.09
C ASP A 168 -12.34 27.60 55.68
N ALA A 169 -12.26 27.74 57.03
CA ALA A 169 -11.01 27.56 57.75
C ALA A 169 -10.46 26.13 57.72
N GLU A 170 -11.28 25.13 57.41
CA GLU A 170 -10.84 23.73 57.21
C GLU A 170 -9.76 23.63 56.12
N TYR A 171 -9.82 24.49 55.09
CA TYR A 171 -8.91 24.45 53.95
C TYR A 171 -7.71 25.40 54.08
N TYR A 172 -7.53 26.08 55.19
CA TYR A 172 -6.43 27.04 55.36
C TYR A 172 -5.03 26.38 55.40
N GLY A 173 -4.05 27.16 54.95
CA GLY A 173 -2.65 26.82 54.91
C GLY A 173 -2.16 26.26 53.57
N PHE A 174 -0.93 26.64 53.22
CA PHE A 174 -0.38 26.38 51.88
C PHE A 174 -0.46 24.90 51.46
N LYS A 175 0.02 24.00 52.32
CA LYS A 175 0.00 22.55 52.07
C LYS A 175 -1.42 22.05 51.87
N ASN A 176 -2.37 22.49 52.70
CA ASN A 176 -3.74 22.07 52.62
C ASN A 176 -4.44 22.61 51.39
N GLN A 177 -4.21 23.85 51.02
CA GLN A 177 -4.73 24.50 49.82
C GLN A 177 -4.28 23.79 48.56
N VAL A 178 -2.97 23.52 48.40
CA VAL A 178 -2.42 22.83 47.24
C VAL A 178 -2.97 21.40 47.12
N ARG A 179 -3.07 20.68 48.25
CA ARG A 179 -3.58 19.33 48.30
C ARG A 179 -5.07 19.25 47.92
N TRP A 180 -5.91 20.14 48.44
CA TRP A 180 -7.32 20.14 48.14
C TRP A 180 -7.65 20.56 46.70
N ALA A 181 -6.92 21.51 46.13
CA ALA A 181 -7.02 21.87 44.74
C ALA A 181 -6.68 20.68 43.82
N ALA A 182 -5.57 20.00 44.10
CA ALA A 182 -5.17 18.80 43.35
C ALA A 182 -6.19 17.65 43.47
N ARG A 183 -6.73 17.44 44.68
CA ARG A 183 -7.83 16.47 44.95
C ARG A 183 -9.09 16.77 44.17
N MET A 184 -9.52 18.03 44.11
CA MET A 184 -10.69 18.46 43.33
C MET A 184 -10.44 18.15 41.84
N PHE A 185 -9.31 18.55 41.29
CA PHE A 185 -9.00 18.25 39.91
C PHE A 185 -9.06 16.75 39.61
N ARG A 186 -8.47 15.92 40.48
CA ARG A 186 -8.48 14.44 40.30
C ARG A 186 -9.94 13.90 40.38
N ALA A 187 -10.76 14.39 41.28
CA ALA A 187 -12.14 13.96 41.39
C ALA A 187 -12.94 14.24 40.11
N ILE A 188 -12.73 15.40 39.49
CA ILE A 188 -13.39 15.77 38.22
C ILE A 188 -12.84 14.96 37.06
N LEU A 189 -11.52 14.78 36.94
CA LEU A 189 -10.90 13.97 35.94
C LEU A 189 -11.38 12.50 35.96
N ASN A 190 -11.66 11.98 37.16
CA ASN A 190 -12.19 10.64 37.37
C ASN A 190 -13.74 10.54 37.26
N ASP A 191 -14.41 11.64 36.92
CA ASP A 191 -15.89 11.70 36.85
C ASP A 191 -16.56 11.25 38.16
N SER A 192 -16.03 11.71 39.29
CA SER A 192 -16.53 11.30 40.59
C SER A 192 -17.98 11.78 40.81
N PRO A 193 -18.96 10.91 41.07
CA PRO A 193 -20.35 11.27 41.23
C PRO A 193 -20.61 12.03 42.52
N THR A 194 -19.67 12.04 43.46
CA THR A 194 -19.77 12.72 44.74
C THR A 194 -19.26 14.15 44.72
N TRP A 195 -18.69 14.60 43.60
CA TRP A 195 -18.16 15.95 43.46
C TRP A 195 -19.11 16.85 42.70
N TYR A 196 -19.37 18.04 43.20
CA TYR A 196 -20.22 19.02 42.51
C TYR A 196 -19.50 19.54 41.24
N THR A 197 -20.10 19.29 40.08
CA THR A 197 -19.60 19.70 38.78
C THR A 197 -20.70 20.37 37.96
N PRO A 198 -20.94 21.69 38.14
CA PRO A 198 -21.95 22.41 37.36
C PRO A 198 -21.65 22.41 35.83
N TYR A 199 -20.39 22.27 35.42
CA TYR A 199 -20.00 22.11 34.04
C TYR A 199 -19.59 20.67 33.75
N VAL A 200 -20.06 20.13 32.62
CA VAL A 200 -19.88 18.74 32.19
C VAL A 200 -19.25 18.68 30.80
N LEU A 201 -18.83 17.50 30.35
CA LEU A 201 -18.40 17.32 28.97
C LEU A 201 -19.55 17.61 27.99
N GLY A 202 -19.23 18.21 26.82
CA GLY A 202 -20.21 18.63 25.84
C GLY A 202 -20.61 20.09 25.98
N ALA A 203 -21.83 20.45 25.55
CA ALA A 203 -22.29 21.82 25.46
C ALA A 203 -22.67 22.39 26.85
N ASN A 204 -22.08 23.52 27.20
CA ASN A 204 -22.35 24.25 28.44
C ASN A 204 -22.50 25.75 28.12
N TYR A 205 -23.45 26.42 28.73
CA TYR A 205 -23.51 27.89 28.70
C TYR A 205 -22.60 28.44 29.80
N ILE A 206 -21.52 29.12 29.43
CA ILE A 206 -20.52 29.67 30.35
C ILE A 206 -20.57 31.20 30.29
N ARG A 207 -20.75 31.86 31.46
CA ARG A 207 -20.78 33.31 31.52
C ARG A 207 -19.41 33.94 31.36
N TYR A 208 -19.39 35.20 30.88
CA TYR A 208 -18.20 36.02 30.77
C TYR A 208 -17.80 36.72 32.04
N ASN A 209 -18.72 36.84 33.02
CA ASN A 209 -18.51 37.59 34.25
C ASN A 209 -19.47 37.09 35.34
N PRO A 210 -19.16 37.27 36.62
CA PRO A 210 -20.13 37.11 37.71
C PRO A 210 -21.41 37.93 37.51
N ASP A 211 -21.31 39.14 36.95
CA ASP A 211 -22.48 39.95 36.57
C ASP A 211 -23.18 39.31 35.36
N ALA A 212 -24.42 38.88 35.58
CA ALA A 212 -25.23 38.23 34.55
C ALA A 212 -25.53 39.13 33.35
N SER A 213 -25.51 40.47 33.51
CA SER A 213 -25.75 41.42 32.42
C SER A 213 -24.64 41.38 31.35
N CYS A 214 -23.46 40.85 31.68
CA CYS A 214 -22.35 40.65 30.78
C CYS A 214 -22.57 39.49 29.80
N GLY A 215 -23.59 38.66 29.98
CA GLY A 215 -23.90 37.53 29.12
C GLY A 215 -22.91 36.36 29.21
N GLY A 216 -22.90 35.56 28.17
CA GLY A 216 -22.03 34.38 28.01
C GLY A 216 -22.23 33.73 26.64
N SER A 217 -21.62 32.59 26.42
CA SER A 217 -21.81 31.80 25.20
C SER A 217 -21.76 30.30 25.48
N ASN A 218 -22.26 29.53 24.53
CA ASN A 218 -22.13 28.08 24.57
C ASN A 218 -20.70 27.66 24.25
N VAL A 219 -20.13 26.81 25.10
CA VAL A 219 -18.83 26.20 24.95
C VAL A 219 -19.02 24.68 24.93
N THR A 220 -18.47 23.99 23.92
CA THR A 220 -18.40 22.54 23.90
C THR A 220 -17.13 22.10 24.63
N ILE A 221 -17.22 21.70 25.86
CA ILE A 221 -16.09 21.19 26.65
C ILE A 221 -15.68 19.84 26.12
N GLN A 222 -14.42 19.72 25.62
CA GLN A 222 -13.94 18.59 24.87
C GLN A 222 -13.26 17.52 25.74
N ASN A 223 -12.74 17.90 26.92
CA ASN A 223 -11.97 17.02 27.79
C ASN A 223 -12.16 17.35 29.28
N ARG A 224 -11.77 16.40 30.14
CA ARG A 224 -11.94 16.51 31.60
C ARG A 224 -11.07 17.60 32.25
N ALA A 225 -9.88 17.84 31.72
CA ALA A 225 -8.97 18.88 32.23
C ALA A 225 -9.59 20.28 32.04
N THR A 226 -10.16 20.56 30.86
CA THR A 226 -10.91 21.81 30.61
C THR A 226 -12.16 21.89 31.46
N GLN A 227 -12.87 20.77 31.64
CA GLN A 227 -14.00 20.69 32.58
C GLN A 227 -13.55 21.05 34.01
N ALA A 228 -12.42 20.51 34.48
CA ALA A 228 -11.89 20.78 35.81
C ALA A 228 -11.53 22.26 35.99
N LEU A 229 -10.96 22.90 34.99
CA LEU A 229 -10.66 24.33 35.01
C LEU A 229 -11.92 25.19 35.12
N TYR A 230 -13.01 24.87 34.37
CA TYR A 230 -14.28 25.61 34.49
C TYR A 230 -15.01 25.35 35.81
N ASN A 231 -14.91 24.17 36.38
CA ASN A 231 -15.48 23.89 37.71
C ASN A 231 -14.66 24.54 38.84
N TYR A 232 -13.39 24.91 38.59
CA TYR A 232 -12.55 25.68 39.50
C TYR A 232 -12.75 27.19 39.31
N THR A 233 -12.83 27.68 38.06
CA THR A 233 -12.99 29.09 37.69
C THR A 233 -14.14 29.19 36.69
N PRO A 234 -15.38 29.48 37.13
CA PRO A 234 -16.62 29.21 36.41
C PRO A 234 -16.96 30.23 35.31
N TYR A 235 -15.98 30.96 34.78
CA TYR A 235 -16.16 31.98 33.76
C TYR A 235 -15.20 31.78 32.61
N GLN A 236 -15.62 32.17 31.38
CA GLN A 236 -14.77 32.24 30.21
C GLN A 236 -14.41 33.71 29.88
N PRO A 237 -13.24 33.98 29.28
CA PRO A 237 -12.95 35.32 28.76
C PRO A 237 -13.88 35.65 27.60
N ASN A 238 -14.35 36.91 27.55
CA ASN A 238 -14.99 37.44 26.36
C ASN A 238 -13.93 37.87 25.32
N GLN A 239 -14.35 38.22 24.10
CA GLN A 239 -13.43 38.60 23.05
C GLN A 239 -12.54 39.78 23.45
N GLY A 240 -13.10 40.80 24.09
CA GLY A 240 -12.30 41.94 24.56
C GLY A 240 -11.22 41.56 25.57
N ALA A 241 -11.50 40.59 26.46
CA ALA A 241 -10.48 40.08 27.38
C ALA A 241 -9.37 39.27 26.62
N LEU A 242 -9.72 38.55 25.57
CA LEU A 242 -8.75 37.85 24.72
C LEU A 242 -7.90 38.84 23.93
N ASP A 243 -8.51 39.85 23.31
CA ASP A 243 -7.80 40.87 22.53
C ASP A 243 -6.85 41.70 23.42
N ALA A 244 -7.20 41.94 24.67
CA ALA A 244 -6.38 42.67 25.65
C ALA A 244 -5.14 41.90 26.12
N GLY A 245 -5.00 40.61 25.82
CA GLY A 245 -3.88 39.78 26.30
C GLY A 245 -3.81 39.76 27.84
N TRP A 246 -2.82 40.41 28.45
CA TRP A 246 -2.71 40.59 29.89
C TRP A 246 -3.52 41.76 30.43
N GLY A 247 -4.07 42.59 29.55
CA GLY A 247 -4.86 43.76 29.92
C GLY A 247 -6.28 43.42 30.41
N MET A 248 -7.07 44.44 30.63
CA MET A 248 -8.46 44.38 31.14
C MET A 248 -9.44 44.83 30.04
N ALA A 249 -10.64 44.26 30.04
CA ALA A 249 -11.74 44.67 29.20
C ALA A 249 -13.04 44.67 29.97
N GLY A 250 -14.02 45.47 29.50
CA GLY A 250 -15.34 45.47 30.11
C GLY A 250 -15.99 44.09 30.06
N CYS A 251 -16.66 43.68 31.11
CA CYS A 251 -17.28 42.35 31.24
C CYS A 251 -16.30 41.17 31.10
N GLY A 252 -14.98 41.37 31.20
CA GLY A 252 -13.99 40.31 31.06
C GLY A 252 -13.85 39.45 32.31
N ALA A 253 -13.68 38.15 32.12
CA ALA A 253 -13.15 37.24 33.13
C ALA A 253 -11.76 36.76 32.73
N TYR A 254 -10.86 36.72 33.69
CA TYR A 254 -9.45 36.57 33.41
C TYR A 254 -8.86 35.27 33.94
N GLY A 255 -9.55 34.54 34.81
CA GLY A 255 -9.00 33.38 35.50
C GLY A 255 -8.49 32.27 34.55
N ASN A 256 -9.33 31.77 33.69
CA ASN A 256 -8.94 30.73 32.72
C ASN A 256 -8.01 31.27 31.62
N ARG A 257 -8.19 32.56 31.19
CA ARG A 257 -7.25 33.23 30.28
C ARG A 257 -5.84 33.33 30.91
N ASN A 258 -5.73 33.79 32.15
CA ASN A 258 -4.48 33.94 32.83
C ASN A 258 -3.81 32.59 33.09
N PHE A 259 -4.58 31.53 33.41
CA PHE A 259 -4.08 30.18 33.48
C PHE A 259 -3.38 29.79 32.15
N TYR A 260 -4.07 29.97 31.04
CA TYR A 260 -3.54 29.65 29.69
C TYR A 260 -2.27 30.46 29.38
N LEU A 261 -2.28 31.77 29.64
CA LEU A 261 -1.14 32.65 29.40
C LEU A 261 0.09 32.31 30.24
N TYR A 262 -0.11 32.06 31.57
CA TYR A 262 1.00 31.63 32.43
C TYR A 262 1.54 30.28 32.01
N PHE A 263 0.65 29.33 31.72
CA PHE A 263 1.09 27.98 31.31
C PHE A 263 1.86 28.04 30.03
N THR A 264 1.35 28.68 28.98
CA THR A 264 1.99 28.78 27.68
C THR A 264 3.29 29.57 27.71
N GLY A 265 3.32 30.67 28.47
CA GLY A 265 4.50 31.51 28.65
C GLY A 265 5.63 30.85 29.45
N TRP A 266 5.33 29.95 30.37
CA TRP A 266 6.30 29.32 31.25
C TRP A 266 6.70 27.91 30.82
N PHE A 267 5.77 27.14 30.31
CA PHE A 267 5.92 25.70 30.07
C PHE A 267 5.64 25.27 28.62
N GLY A 268 5.19 26.20 27.78
CA GLY A 268 4.86 25.94 26.38
C GLY A 268 3.43 25.44 26.17
N SER A 269 3.19 24.74 25.10
CA SER A 269 1.83 24.40 24.65
C SER A 269 1.03 23.60 25.69
N THR A 270 -0.19 24.03 25.97
CA THR A 270 -1.18 23.31 26.78
C THR A 270 -1.73 22.05 26.10
N ARG A 271 -1.39 21.84 24.81
CA ARG A 271 -1.88 20.73 23.96
C ARG A 271 -0.77 19.85 23.41
N LYS A 272 0.49 20.11 23.80
CA LYS A 272 1.61 19.25 23.38
C LYS A 272 1.47 17.89 24.04
N SER A 273 1.21 16.87 23.23
CA SER A 273 1.11 15.50 23.72
C SER A 273 2.47 15.05 24.30
N PRO A 274 2.51 14.45 25.49
CA PRO A 274 3.70 13.83 26.05
C PRO A 274 4.02 12.48 25.39
N TYR A 275 3.13 11.99 24.53
CA TYR A 275 3.35 10.79 23.76
C TYR A 275 4.40 11.01 22.66
N VAL A 276 5.26 10.03 22.48
CA VAL A 276 6.27 9.99 21.41
C VAL A 276 5.71 9.14 20.28
N SER A 277 5.66 9.71 19.08
CA SER A 277 5.22 8.96 17.90
C SER A 277 6.12 7.75 17.65
N LEU A 278 5.54 6.65 17.23
CA LEU A 278 6.28 5.51 16.68
C LEU A 278 6.92 5.93 15.36
N GLU A 279 8.07 5.35 15.00
CA GLU A 279 8.71 5.59 13.69
C GLU A 279 7.74 5.37 12.53
N SER A 280 6.87 4.38 12.66
CA SER A 280 5.72 4.17 11.80
C SER A 280 4.56 3.58 12.59
N PRO A 281 3.30 3.97 12.31
CA PRO A 281 2.13 3.27 12.83
C PRO A 281 2.19 1.79 12.49
N ARG A 282 1.79 0.91 13.42
CA ARG A 282 1.84 -0.54 13.17
C ARG A 282 0.75 -1.31 13.89
N TRP A 283 0.36 -2.39 13.27
CA TRP A 283 -0.56 -3.35 13.86
C TRP A 283 0.18 -4.31 14.79
N MET A 284 -0.36 -4.49 15.98
CA MET A 284 0.08 -5.47 16.97
C MET A 284 -1.13 -6.20 17.52
N LYS A 285 -0.93 -7.31 18.20
CA LYS A 285 -2.00 -8.06 18.86
C LYS A 285 -1.77 -8.13 20.36
N THR A 286 -2.86 -8.27 21.12
CA THR A 286 -2.80 -8.57 22.55
C THR A 286 -2.20 -9.98 22.76
N SER A 287 -1.23 -10.10 23.65
CA SER A 287 -0.59 -11.39 24.02
C SER A 287 -1.38 -12.17 25.06
N SER A 288 -2.25 -11.49 25.80
CA SER A 288 -3.17 -12.01 26.80
C SER A 288 -4.40 -11.11 26.85
N ASP A 289 -5.46 -11.55 27.52
CA ASP A 289 -6.60 -10.68 27.83
C ASP A 289 -6.10 -9.47 28.58
N THR A 290 -6.46 -8.27 28.13
CA THR A 290 -5.95 -7.02 28.65
C THR A 290 -6.99 -5.92 28.59
N GLN A 291 -6.69 -4.80 29.22
CA GLN A 291 -7.54 -3.61 29.18
C GLN A 291 -6.68 -2.37 28.92
N LYS A 292 -7.26 -1.37 28.30
CA LYS A 292 -6.64 -0.05 28.22
C LYS A 292 -6.64 0.60 29.59
N LYS A 293 -5.58 1.34 29.88
CA LYS A 293 -5.41 2.08 31.14
C LYS A 293 -5.03 3.52 30.87
N ASN A 294 -5.45 4.42 31.75
CA ASN A 294 -4.80 5.71 31.82
C ASN A 294 -3.36 5.51 32.36
N PRO A 295 -2.34 5.90 31.61
CA PRO A 295 -0.94 5.64 32.00
C PRO A 295 -0.53 6.28 33.34
N TRP A 296 -1.14 7.43 33.68
CA TRP A 296 -0.80 8.20 34.87
C TRP A 296 -1.49 7.67 36.14
N THR A 297 -2.77 7.35 36.03
CA THR A 297 -3.61 6.95 37.17
C THR A 297 -3.74 5.45 37.34
N GLN A 298 -3.34 4.67 36.32
CA GLN A 298 -3.54 3.22 36.22
C GLN A 298 -5.02 2.79 36.21
N GLN A 299 -5.94 3.75 36.10
CA GLN A 299 -7.37 3.45 35.98
C GLN A 299 -7.63 2.66 34.72
N VAL A 300 -8.36 1.57 34.84
CA VAL A 300 -8.81 0.75 33.71
C VAL A 300 -9.95 1.47 32.98
N ILE A 301 -9.85 1.52 31.65
CA ILE A 301 -10.80 2.26 30.81
C ILE A 301 -11.33 1.34 29.70
N GLY A 302 -12.64 1.15 29.68
CA GLY A 302 -13.34 0.37 28.67
C GLY A 302 -13.37 -1.13 28.92
N ALA A 303 -13.88 -1.87 27.94
CA ALA A 303 -14.04 -3.32 28.02
C ALA A 303 -12.71 -4.07 27.94
N SER A 304 -12.69 -5.32 28.41
CA SER A 304 -11.57 -6.23 28.21
C SER A 304 -11.38 -6.52 26.73
N LEU A 305 -10.12 -6.52 26.31
CA LEU A 305 -9.68 -6.88 24.98
C LEU A 305 -9.16 -8.33 25.05
N PRO A 306 -9.82 -9.28 24.36
CA PRO A 306 -9.38 -10.67 24.35
C PRO A 306 -7.98 -10.85 23.76
N THR A 307 -7.32 -11.93 24.12
CA THR A 307 -6.08 -12.38 23.50
C THR A 307 -6.20 -12.46 21.98
N ASN A 308 -5.16 -12.07 21.24
CA ASN A 308 -5.10 -11.94 19.79
C ASN A 308 -5.96 -10.81 19.18
N THR A 309 -6.52 -9.88 19.98
CA THR A 309 -7.15 -8.67 19.45
C THR A 309 -6.12 -7.81 18.72
N GLN A 310 -6.33 -7.57 17.43
CA GLN A 310 -5.44 -6.75 16.61
C GLN A 310 -5.82 -5.26 16.71
N LEU A 311 -4.84 -4.41 17.00
CA LEU A 311 -4.98 -2.97 17.13
C LEU A 311 -3.84 -2.24 16.43
N LYS A 312 -4.13 -1.07 15.87
CA LYS A 312 -3.13 -0.20 15.23
C LYS A 312 -2.64 0.84 16.23
N PHE A 313 -1.34 0.86 16.49
CA PHE A 313 -0.67 1.77 17.41
C PHE A 313 0.11 2.84 16.64
N VAL A 314 0.11 4.05 17.17
CA VAL A 314 0.69 5.24 16.50
C VAL A 314 1.72 5.97 17.36
N ASP A 315 1.57 5.89 18.68
CA ASP A 315 2.50 6.52 19.63
C ASP A 315 2.60 5.74 20.94
N LYS A 316 3.51 6.16 21.78
CA LYS A 316 3.80 5.53 23.08
C LYS A 316 4.21 6.55 24.10
N ILE A 317 4.05 6.21 25.37
CA ILE A 317 4.46 7.01 26.51
C ILE A 317 5.14 6.13 27.57
N LEU A 318 6.16 6.66 28.21
CA LEU A 318 6.83 6.01 29.35
C LEU A 318 6.32 6.65 30.64
N VAL A 319 5.66 5.86 31.49
CA VAL A 319 5.20 6.32 32.81
C VAL A 319 5.63 5.29 33.86
N ASP A 320 6.31 5.74 34.89
CA ASP A 320 6.80 4.90 36.02
C ASP A 320 7.55 3.63 35.54
N GLY A 321 8.37 3.75 34.47
CA GLY A 321 9.18 2.67 33.92
C GLY A 321 8.41 1.73 32.97
N VAL A 322 7.13 1.93 32.76
CA VAL A 322 6.28 1.10 31.86
C VAL A 322 5.97 1.87 30.58
N TRP A 323 6.23 1.25 29.42
CA TRP A 323 5.77 1.76 28.14
C TRP A 323 4.31 1.41 27.92
N TYR A 324 3.51 2.42 27.59
CA TYR A 324 2.12 2.29 27.15
C TYR A 324 2.03 2.69 25.68
N LEU A 325 1.44 1.85 24.85
CA LEU A 325 1.17 2.14 23.46
C LEU A 325 -0.27 2.60 23.30
N ARG A 326 -0.46 3.73 22.57
CA ARG A 326 -1.76 4.32 22.30
C ARG A 326 -2.20 4.00 20.87
N THR A 327 -3.47 3.63 20.72
CA THR A 327 -4.02 3.28 19.42
C THR A 327 -4.30 4.52 18.57
N GLU A 328 -4.37 4.35 17.25
CA GLU A 328 -4.78 5.41 16.31
C GLU A 328 -6.13 6.03 16.68
N PHE A 329 -7.10 5.20 17.07
CA PHE A 329 -8.39 5.67 17.55
C PHE A 329 -8.28 6.58 18.79
N ASP A 330 -7.49 6.17 19.79
CA ASP A 330 -7.34 6.93 21.02
C ASP A 330 -6.61 8.26 20.78
N GLN A 331 -5.60 8.26 19.91
CA GLN A 331 -4.89 9.48 19.51
C GLN A 331 -5.84 10.45 18.79
N ALA A 332 -6.58 9.96 17.79
CA ALA A 332 -7.49 10.79 16.99
C ALA A 332 -8.63 11.43 17.83
N ASN A 333 -9.01 10.80 18.94
CA ASN A 333 -10.03 11.28 19.85
C ASN A 333 -9.47 11.98 21.10
N GLY A 334 -8.17 12.24 21.16
CA GLY A 334 -7.51 12.92 22.29
C GLY A 334 -7.60 12.15 23.61
N LEU A 335 -7.79 10.83 23.56
CA LEU A 335 -7.98 9.99 24.74
C LEU A 335 -6.63 9.58 25.33
N ASP A 336 -6.45 9.84 26.63
CA ASP A 336 -5.24 9.48 27.37
C ASP A 336 -5.35 8.07 27.95
N ARG A 337 -5.25 7.07 27.09
CA ARG A 337 -5.30 5.66 27.47
C ARG A 337 -4.43 4.81 26.54
N GLY A 338 -3.78 3.83 27.12
CA GLY A 338 -2.88 2.95 26.39
C GLY A 338 -2.90 1.52 26.91
N ILE A 339 -2.23 0.64 26.19
CA ILE A 339 -2.01 -0.76 26.60
C ILE A 339 -0.54 -0.89 26.99
N PRO A 340 -0.22 -1.50 28.16
CA PRO A 340 1.15 -1.79 28.51
C PRO A 340 1.83 -2.62 27.41
N GLN A 341 3.04 -2.23 27.00
CA GLN A 341 3.77 -2.91 25.92
C GLN A 341 4.00 -4.40 26.20
N ALA A 342 4.14 -4.77 27.46
CA ALA A 342 4.31 -6.17 27.87
C ALA A 342 3.10 -7.06 27.53
N ASN A 343 1.91 -6.46 27.35
CA ASN A 343 0.69 -7.17 26.98
C ASN A 343 0.45 -7.19 25.46
N LEU A 344 1.45 -6.81 24.67
CA LEU A 344 1.37 -6.75 23.22
C LEU A 344 2.41 -7.66 22.57
N ALA A 345 2.04 -8.28 21.47
CA ALA A 345 2.93 -9.08 20.64
C ALA A 345 2.90 -8.61 19.19
N GLU A 346 4.02 -8.75 18.51
CA GLU A 346 4.11 -8.51 17.07
C GLU A 346 3.33 -9.59 16.30
N LEU A 347 2.67 -9.18 15.21
CA LEU A 347 2.09 -10.13 14.27
C LEU A 347 3.21 -10.86 13.51
N ALA A 348 3.13 -12.17 13.41
CA ALA A 348 4.14 -13.00 12.74
C ALA A 348 3.65 -13.51 11.39
N PHE A 349 4.58 -13.72 10.45
CA PHE A 349 4.32 -14.50 9.25
C PHE A 349 4.22 -15.97 9.61
N GLU A 350 3.21 -16.64 9.07
CA GLU A 350 2.98 -18.07 9.18
C GLU A 350 3.47 -18.76 7.90
N PRO A 351 4.32 -19.79 7.99
CA PRO A 351 4.73 -20.55 6.81
C PRO A 351 3.51 -21.15 6.09
N LEU A 352 3.53 -21.21 4.78
CA LEU A 352 2.60 -22.05 4.04
C LEU A 352 2.99 -23.52 4.26
N GLN A 353 2.00 -24.40 4.32
CA GLN A 353 2.25 -25.85 4.37
C GLN A 353 3.10 -26.28 3.18
N GLU A 354 2.83 -25.71 2.02
CA GLU A 354 3.55 -25.94 0.76
C GLU A 354 3.86 -24.60 0.08
N PRO A 355 5.13 -24.19 0.07
CA PRO A 355 5.57 -23.05 -0.74
C PRO A 355 5.24 -23.27 -2.20
N ARG A 356 4.65 -22.26 -2.85
CA ARG A 356 4.19 -22.40 -4.25
C ARG A 356 4.31 -21.12 -5.04
N PHE A 357 4.37 -21.28 -6.37
CA PHE A 357 4.24 -20.14 -7.27
C PHE A 357 2.78 -19.69 -7.37
N MET A 358 2.60 -18.40 -7.27
CA MET A 358 1.35 -17.69 -7.50
C MET A 358 1.60 -16.53 -8.46
N GLU A 359 0.57 -15.94 -9.03
CA GLU A 359 0.73 -14.77 -9.90
C GLU A 359 0.01 -13.54 -9.36
N LEU A 360 0.49 -12.38 -9.76
CA LEU A 360 -0.18 -11.13 -9.47
C LEU A 360 -1.38 -10.95 -10.40
N ALA A 361 -2.57 -10.84 -9.84
CA ALA A 361 -3.80 -10.59 -10.58
C ALA A 361 -3.85 -9.16 -11.16
N LEU A 362 -3.23 -8.21 -10.47
CA LEU A 362 -3.16 -6.79 -10.79
C LEU A 362 -1.76 -6.26 -10.54
N ASN A 363 -1.43 -5.11 -11.12
CA ASN A 363 -0.21 -4.39 -10.76
C ASN A 363 -0.18 -4.15 -9.24
N ALA A 364 0.92 -4.44 -8.60
CA ALA A 364 1.05 -4.38 -7.16
C ALA A 364 2.40 -3.85 -6.69
N TYR A 365 2.37 -3.14 -5.56
CA TYR A 365 3.55 -2.87 -4.74
C TYR A 365 3.66 -3.93 -3.65
N LYS A 366 4.88 -4.22 -3.23
CA LYS A 366 5.09 -4.85 -1.93
C LYS A 366 4.92 -3.80 -0.83
N MET A 367 4.36 -4.22 0.29
CA MET A 367 4.15 -3.36 1.44
C MET A 367 4.55 -4.06 2.74
N TYR A 368 4.80 -3.28 3.76
CA TYR A 368 4.95 -3.77 5.13
C TYR A 368 3.55 -3.98 5.73
N PRO A 369 3.09 -5.23 5.91
CA PRO A 369 1.70 -5.49 6.33
C PRO A 369 1.33 -4.85 7.67
N ARG A 370 2.28 -4.78 8.60
CA ARG A 370 2.03 -4.22 9.94
C ARG A 370 1.84 -2.71 9.96
N SER A 371 2.39 -1.98 8.99
CA SER A 371 2.29 -0.51 8.91
C SER A 371 1.46 -0.02 7.73
N TRP A 372 1.16 -0.89 6.76
CA TRP A 372 0.48 -0.58 5.50
C TRP A 372 1.21 0.44 4.63
N VAL A 373 2.53 0.50 4.78
CA VAL A 373 3.39 1.35 3.97
C VAL A 373 4.03 0.52 2.86
N ASN A 374 4.11 1.08 1.66
CA ASN A 374 4.83 0.44 0.56
C ASN A 374 6.31 0.26 0.94
N SER A 375 6.85 -0.92 0.70
CA SER A 375 8.25 -1.23 1.00
C SER A 375 9.21 -0.64 -0.03
N SER A 376 8.71 -0.32 -1.24
CA SER A 376 9.45 0.33 -2.31
C SER A 376 8.49 0.97 -3.31
N ASN A 377 9.02 1.82 -4.19
CA ASN A 377 8.26 2.39 -5.31
C ASN A 377 8.22 1.46 -6.54
N THR A 378 8.71 0.23 -6.43
CA THR A 378 8.71 -0.74 -7.52
C THR A 378 7.32 -1.33 -7.72
N ILE A 379 6.76 -1.14 -8.91
CA ILE A 379 5.52 -1.79 -9.33
C ILE A 379 5.85 -3.13 -9.97
N PHE A 380 5.23 -4.17 -9.49
CA PHE A 380 5.25 -5.50 -10.11
C PHE A 380 4.03 -5.64 -11.03
N PRO A 381 4.22 -5.90 -12.33
CA PRO A 381 3.11 -6.00 -13.27
C PRO A 381 2.17 -7.17 -12.99
N ALA A 382 0.91 -7.03 -13.39
CA ALA A 382 -0.03 -8.15 -13.44
C ALA A 382 0.55 -9.31 -14.28
N GLY A 383 0.31 -10.54 -13.86
CA GLY A 383 0.87 -11.75 -14.47
C GLY A 383 2.30 -12.07 -14.04
N THR A 384 2.92 -11.26 -13.17
CA THR A 384 4.21 -11.61 -12.56
C THR A 384 4.05 -12.84 -11.68
N SER A 385 4.83 -13.89 -11.98
CA SER A 385 4.87 -15.10 -11.16
C SER A 385 5.83 -14.93 -9.99
N VAL A 386 5.36 -15.21 -8.77
CA VAL A 386 6.12 -15.09 -7.52
C VAL A 386 6.01 -16.35 -6.69
N ARG A 387 7.12 -16.81 -6.10
CA ARG A 387 7.10 -17.94 -5.17
C ARG A 387 6.74 -17.44 -3.77
N ILE A 388 5.61 -17.88 -3.25
CA ILE A 388 5.11 -17.55 -1.92
C ILE A 388 5.48 -18.65 -0.95
N THR A 389 6.01 -18.25 0.21
CA THR A 389 6.48 -19.16 1.26
C THR A 389 5.75 -18.99 2.59
N SER A 390 5.28 -17.77 2.86
CA SER A 390 4.57 -17.48 4.10
C SER A 390 3.49 -16.40 3.91
N LYS A 391 2.61 -16.29 4.87
CA LYS A 391 1.50 -15.33 4.87
C LYS A 391 1.31 -14.72 6.25
N ILE A 392 0.70 -13.54 6.31
CA ILE A 392 0.32 -12.89 7.56
C ILE A 392 -1.09 -12.31 7.44
N PHE A 393 -1.87 -12.42 8.50
CA PHE A 393 -3.21 -11.84 8.58
C PHE A 393 -3.16 -10.57 9.41
N VAL A 394 -3.54 -9.43 8.81
CA VAL A 394 -3.51 -8.12 9.46
C VAL A 394 -4.77 -7.35 9.11
N ASN A 395 -5.55 -6.97 10.12
CA ASN A 395 -6.79 -6.19 9.96
C ASN A 395 -7.69 -6.74 8.84
N ASP A 396 -8.13 -7.99 9.02
CA ASP A 396 -9.03 -8.74 8.13
C ASP A 396 -8.53 -8.96 6.70
N ARG A 397 -7.22 -8.81 6.47
CA ARG A 397 -6.58 -9.03 5.17
C ARG A 397 -5.39 -9.96 5.26
N TRP A 398 -5.28 -10.85 4.29
CA TRP A 398 -4.11 -11.67 4.08
C TRP A 398 -3.05 -10.92 3.27
N PHE A 399 -1.80 -11.12 3.64
CA PHE A 399 -0.63 -10.69 2.87
C PHE A 399 0.29 -11.88 2.67
N TYR A 400 0.86 -11.97 1.47
CA TYR A 400 1.68 -13.09 1.03
C TYR A 400 3.12 -12.65 0.83
N ARG A 401 4.05 -13.29 1.56
CA ARG A 401 5.48 -13.00 1.53
C ARG A 401 6.17 -13.92 0.55
N THR A 402 7.09 -13.37 -0.25
CA THR A 402 7.82 -14.14 -1.23
C THR A 402 9.05 -14.83 -0.64
N ASP A 403 9.50 -15.89 -1.29
CA ASP A 403 10.75 -16.59 -0.99
C ASP A 403 11.97 -15.65 -0.95
N PHE A 404 12.03 -14.68 -1.85
CA PHE A 404 13.06 -13.65 -1.84
C PHE A 404 13.04 -12.82 -0.54
N ASP A 405 11.85 -12.32 -0.14
CA ASP A 405 11.72 -11.51 1.06
C ASP A 405 12.06 -12.31 2.32
N GLU A 406 11.64 -13.58 2.37
CA GLU A 406 11.91 -14.45 3.50
C GLU A 406 13.41 -14.74 3.67
N ARG A 407 14.10 -15.14 2.60
CA ARG A 407 15.55 -15.40 2.63
C ARG A 407 16.37 -14.17 2.99
N ASN A 408 15.92 -12.98 2.65
CA ASN A 408 16.59 -11.72 2.96
C ASN A 408 16.06 -11.05 4.23
N ASN A 409 15.21 -11.74 5.01
CA ASN A 409 14.58 -11.22 6.23
C ASN A 409 13.84 -9.89 6.04
N ILE A 410 13.28 -9.66 4.85
CA ILE A 410 12.49 -8.48 4.53
C ILE A 410 11.04 -8.75 4.93
N MET A 411 10.44 -7.86 5.71
CA MET A 411 9.06 -8.01 6.22
C MET A 411 8.00 -7.49 5.24
N SER A 412 8.30 -7.42 3.95
CA SER A 412 7.37 -7.00 2.92
C SER A 412 6.58 -8.17 2.33
N ALA A 413 5.39 -7.86 1.83
CA ALA A 413 4.49 -8.85 1.25
C ALA A 413 3.54 -8.19 0.23
N PHE A 414 2.91 -8.99 -0.60
CA PHE A 414 1.82 -8.55 -1.46
C PHE A 414 0.48 -8.72 -0.74
N SER A 415 -0.44 -7.74 -0.91
CA SER A 415 -1.82 -7.89 -0.44
C SER A 415 -2.49 -9.09 -1.13
N GLY A 416 -3.26 -9.88 -0.36
CA GLY A 416 -3.91 -11.08 -0.85
C GLY A 416 -4.89 -10.86 -1.99
N GLU A 417 -5.51 -9.69 -2.05
CA GLU A 417 -6.39 -9.29 -3.16
C GLU A 417 -5.66 -9.10 -4.51
N LYS A 418 -4.34 -8.95 -4.46
CA LYS A 418 -3.47 -8.80 -5.63
C LYS A 418 -2.85 -10.12 -6.08
N VAL A 419 -3.02 -11.19 -5.33
CA VAL A 419 -2.36 -12.48 -5.58
C VAL A 419 -3.42 -13.54 -5.86
N ARG A 420 -3.18 -14.37 -6.88
CA ARG A 420 -4.05 -15.50 -7.24
C ARG A 420 -3.22 -16.72 -7.61
N GLU A 421 -3.85 -17.88 -7.71
CA GLU A 421 -3.22 -19.08 -8.27
C GLU A 421 -2.74 -18.83 -9.71
N LEU A 422 -1.69 -19.55 -10.12
CA LEU A 422 -1.20 -19.47 -11.51
C LEU A 422 -2.33 -19.79 -12.49
N THR A 423 -2.44 -18.95 -13.53
CA THR A 423 -3.41 -19.19 -14.60
C THR A 423 -2.72 -19.72 -15.85
N TYR A 424 -3.43 -20.55 -16.60
CA TYR A 424 -3.01 -21.02 -17.89
C TYR A 424 -3.54 -20.09 -18.98
N LYS A 425 -2.64 -19.68 -19.89
CA LYS A 425 -3.00 -18.93 -21.11
C LYS A 425 -3.21 -19.94 -22.21
N THR A 426 -4.42 -20.00 -22.74
CA THR A 426 -4.76 -20.86 -23.88
C THR A 426 -4.03 -20.43 -25.13
N PHE A 427 -3.70 -21.38 -25.99
CA PHE A 427 -3.27 -21.10 -27.36
C PHE A 427 -4.50 -20.77 -28.23
N ASP A 428 -4.32 -19.87 -29.19
CA ASP A 428 -5.37 -19.59 -30.18
C ASP A 428 -5.77 -20.88 -30.92
N THR A 429 -4.83 -21.77 -31.10
CA THR A 429 -5.04 -23.10 -31.67
C THR A 429 -4.12 -24.10 -30.98
N PRO A 430 -4.68 -25.19 -30.42
CA PRO A 430 -3.87 -26.29 -29.87
C PRO A 430 -2.96 -26.89 -30.95
N ARG A 431 -1.75 -27.27 -30.54
CA ARG A 431 -0.71 -27.73 -31.50
C ARG A 431 0.08 -28.89 -30.95
N TYR A 432 0.49 -29.77 -31.86
CA TYR A 432 1.44 -30.86 -31.54
C TYR A 432 2.87 -30.34 -31.42
N MET A 433 3.53 -30.82 -30.36
CA MET A 433 4.96 -30.63 -30.15
C MET A 433 5.56 -31.97 -29.69
N ARG A 434 6.87 -32.15 -29.77
CA ARG A 434 7.50 -33.40 -29.33
C ARG A 434 8.33 -33.19 -28.07
N ILE A 435 8.48 -34.24 -27.31
CA ILE A 435 9.37 -34.29 -26.16
C ILE A 435 10.82 -34.43 -26.61
N LYS A 436 11.60 -33.43 -26.23
CA LYS A 436 13.03 -33.33 -26.57
C LYS A 436 13.90 -34.28 -25.75
N SER A 437 13.58 -34.40 -24.44
CA SER A 437 14.26 -35.30 -23.50
C SER A 437 13.23 -35.92 -22.57
N SER A 438 13.45 -37.19 -22.21
CA SER A 438 12.57 -37.92 -21.31
C SER A 438 12.26 -37.09 -20.05
N THR A 439 11.01 -36.93 -19.70
CA THR A 439 10.58 -36.02 -18.66
C THR A 439 9.29 -36.51 -17.96
N GLN A 440 8.99 -35.93 -16.82
CA GLN A 440 7.72 -36.10 -16.12
C GLN A 440 6.89 -34.83 -16.27
N ARG A 441 5.56 -34.96 -16.19
CA ARG A 441 4.70 -33.80 -16.00
C ARG A 441 4.91 -33.25 -14.60
N THR A 442 4.82 -31.95 -14.45
CA THR A 442 5.06 -31.27 -13.17
C THR A 442 3.87 -30.36 -12.89
N GLU A 443 3.44 -30.25 -11.63
CA GLU A 443 2.56 -29.20 -11.21
C GLU A 443 3.34 -27.88 -11.11
N PRO A 444 3.14 -26.91 -12.00
CA PRO A 444 4.01 -25.74 -12.07
C PRO A 444 4.01 -24.89 -10.82
N ALA A 445 2.88 -24.86 -10.10
CA ALA A 445 2.76 -24.08 -8.88
C ALA A 445 3.64 -24.62 -7.73
N ARG A 446 3.70 -25.93 -7.56
CA ARG A 446 4.43 -26.59 -6.45
C ARG A 446 5.77 -27.16 -6.85
N GLY A 447 5.93 -27.48 -8.15
CA GLY A 447 7.13 -28.17 -8.66
C GLY A 447 7.10 -29.68 -8.41
N THR A 448 5.96 -30.24 -7.97
CA THR A 448 5.80 -31.68 -7.75
C THR A 448 5.66 -32.41 -9.09
N ALA A 449 6.46 -33.45 -9.31
CA ALA A 449 6.39 -34.26 -10.51
C ALA A 449 5.29 -35.33 -10.41
N ASP A 450 4.68 -35.64 -11.56
CA ASP A 450 3.83 -36.82 -11.77
C ASP A 450 4.70 -38.10 -11.76
N SER A 451 4.09 -39.22 -11.45
CA SER A 451 4.75 -40.54 -11.50
C SER A 451 5.01 -41.06 -12.92
N ILE A 452 4.39 -40.44 -13.94
CA ILE A 452 4.44 -40.92 -15.32
C ILE A 452 5.61 -40.27 -16.06
N THR A 453 6.52 -41.12 -16.57
CA THR A 453 7.62 -40.66 -17.41
C THR A 453 7.21 -40.69 -18.89
N ILE A 454 7.39 -39.58 -19.59
CA ILE A 454 7.12 -39.43 -21.01
C ILE A 454 8.45 -39.56 -21.78
N ALA A 455 8.52 -40.50 -22.71
CA ALA A 455 9.73 -40.79 -23.44
C ALA A 455 10.08 -39.69 -24.47
N THR A 456 11.37 -39.55 -24.73
CA THR A 456 11.90 -38.71 -25.84
C THR A 456 11.23 -39.08 -27.16
N GLY A 457 10.90 -38.09 -27.96
CA GLY A 457 10.25 -38.25 -29.27
C GLY A 457 8.72 -38.36 -29.19
N THR A 458 8.11 -38.58 -28.03
CA THR A 458 6.68 -38.60 -27.87
C THR A 458 6.08 -37.28 -28.33
N GLN A 459 5.05 -37.36 -29.19
CA GLN A 459 4.32 -36.19 -29.67
C GLN A 459 3.04 -36.01 -28.86
N LEU A 460 2.82 -34.80 -28.29
CA LEU A 460 1.65 -34.45 -27.49
C LEU A 460 1.03 -33.20 -28.06
N LYS A 461 -0.30 -33.09 -27.94
CA LYS A 461 -1.05 -31.89 -28.32
C LYS A 461 -1.19 -30.97 -27.11
N PHE A 462 -0.71 -29.74 -27.23
CA PHE A 462 -0.71 -28.72 -26.18
C PHE A 462 -1.78 -27.67 -26.48
N SER A 463 -2.53 -27.27 -25.45
CA SER A 463 -3.63 -26.31 -25.54
C SER A 463 -3.39 -25.02 -24.78
N SER A 464 -2.49 -25.04 -23.79
CA SER A 464 -2.25 -23.85 -22.97
C SER A 464 -0.86 -23.88 -22.34
N LYS A 465 -0.46 -22.75 -21.76
CA LYS A 465 0.81 -22.59 -21.04
C LYS A 465 0.68 -21.68 -19.84
N THR A 466 1.55 -21.88 -18.84
CA THR A 466 1.68 -21.00 -17.68
C THR A 466 3.14 -20.69 -17.38
N LEU A 467 3.38 -19.58 -16.69
CA LEU A 467 4.73 -19.17 -16.26
C LEU A 467 4.85 -19.36 -14.74
N ALA A 468 5.80 -20.20 -14.32
CA ALA A 468 6.14 -20.35 -12.91
C ALA A 468 7.60 -19.91 -12.70
N GLY A 469 7.77 -18.80 -11.99
CA GLY A 469 9.07 -18.12 -11.93
C GLY A 469 9.48 -17.59 -13.30
N THR A 470 10.59 -18.08 -13.82
CA THR A 470 11.09 -17.75 -15.16
C THR A 470 10.85 -18.86 -16.18
N GLN A 471 10.27 -19.99 -15.75
CA GLN A 471 10.10 -21.19 -16.58
C GLN A 471 8.68 -21.28 -17.12
N TRP A 472 8.54 -21.42 -18.45
CA TRP A 472 7.28 -21.76 -19.08
C TRP A 472 6.99 -23.26 -18.96
N PHE A 473 5.72 -23.56 -18.67
CA PHE A 473 5.18 -24.90 -18.63
C PHE A 473 4.01 -25.00 -19.61
N TYR A 474 3.99 -26.05 -20.40
CA TYR A 474 2.99 -26.31 -21.42
C TYR A 474 2.07 -27.43 -20.95
N ARG A 475 0.76 -27.17 -21.01
CA ARG A 475 -0.30 -28.09 -20.59
C ARG A 475 -0.87 -28.77 -21.82
N THR A 476 -1.00 -30.09 -21.76
CA THR A 476 -1.59 -30.86 -22.86
C THR A 476 -3.11 -30.63 -22.96
N GLU A 477 -3.68 -30.92 -24.12
CA GLU A 477 -5.13 -30.87 -24.32
C GLU A 477 -5.82 -31.82 -23.36
N ALA A 478 -5.34 -33.06 -23.20
CA ALA A 478 -5.86 -34.04 -22.27
C ALA A 478 -5.84 -33.58 -20.80
N ASP A 479 -4.77 -32.90 -20.36
CA ASP A 479 -4.70 -32.33 -18.99
C ASP A 479 -5.68 -31.17 -18.85
N THR A 480 -5.91 -30.40 -19.90
CA THR A 480 -6.89 -29.31 -19.92
C THR A 480 -8.32 -29.85 -19.79
N ASP A 481 -8.66 -30.88 -20.57
CA ASP A 481 -9.99 -31.49 -20.58
C ASP A 481 -10.34 -32.15 -19.22
N THR A 482 -9.35 -32.72 -18.55
CA THR A 482 -9.49 -33.33 -17.23
C THR A 482 -9.29 -32.35 -16.07
N ASN A 483 -9.00 -31.08 -16.37
CA ASN A 483 -8.66 -30.04 -15.39
C ASN A 483 -7.47 -30.41 -14.49
N ALA A 484 -6.55 -31.25 -14.96
CA ALA A 484 -5.35 -31.63 -14.23
C ALA A 484 -4.33 -30.47 -14.21
N ASN A 485 -3.73 -30.17 -13.06
CA ASN A 485 -2.74 -29.09 -12.92
C ASN A 485 -1.30 -29.50 -13.30
N PHE A 486 -1.16 -30.50 -14.18
CA PHE A 486 0.15 -30.95 -14.66
C PHE A 486 0.50 -30.31 -16.01
N ALA A 487 1.77 -30.04 -16.18
CA ALA A 487 2.31 -29.48 -17.40
C ALA A 487 3.77 -29.92 -17.60
N ILE A 488 4.30 -29.71 -18.79
CA ILE A 488 5.66 -30.08 -19.16
C ILE A 488 6.48 -28.81 -19.30
N SER A 489 7.68 -28.78 -18.71
CA SER A 489 8.62 -27.66 -18.86
C SER A 489 8.98 -27.44 -20.33
N SER A 490 8.98 -26.18 -20.77
CA SER A 490 9.39 -25.81 -22.12
C SER A 490 10.81 -26.23 -22.47
N ALA A 491 11.66 -26.44 -21.48
CA ALA A 491 13.01 -26.94 -21.69
C ALA A 491 13.05 -28.37 -22.31
N ASN A 492 11.99 -29.16 -22.06
CA ASN A 492 11.85 -30.53 -22.49
C ASN A 492 10.95 -30.70 -23.74
N ILE A 493 10.54 -29.60 -24.35
CA ILE A 493 9.63 -29.60 -25.50
C ILE A 493 10.30 -28.88 -26.66
N GLU A 494 10.07 -29.36 -27.86
CA GLU A 494 10.48 -28.70 -29.08
C GLU A 494 9.42 -28.79 -30.19
N GLU A 495 9.50 -27.93 -31.16
CA GLU A 495 8.71 -27.99 -32.38
C GLU A 495 9.01 -29.26 -33.15
N ILE A 496 8.03 -29.88 -33.79
CA ILE A 496 8.24 -31.01 -34.66
C ILE A 496 8.92 -30.51 -35.96
N PRO A 497 10.15 -30.96 -36.28
CA PRO A 497 10.83 -30.41 -37.43
C PRO A 497 10.35 -31.04 -38.74
N TYR A 498 10.42 -30.25 -39.79
CA TYR A 498 10.40 -30.78 -41.14
C TYR A 498 11.75 -31.42 -41.47
N THR A 499 11.70 -32.61 -42.05
CA THR A 499 12.88 -33.32 -42.59
C THR A 499 12.87 -33.31 -44.11
N PRO A 500 14.01 -33.45 -44.79
CA PRO A 500 14.05 -33.61 -46.24
C PRO A 500 13.15 -34.74 -46.73
N HIS A 501 12.48 -34.52 -47.85
CA HIS A 501 11.71 -35.56 -48.52
C HIS A 501 12.64 -36.40 -49.38
N GLU A 502 13.08 -37.56 -48.84
CA GLU A 502 14.14 -38.38 -49.44
C GLU A 502 15.43 -37.54 -49.68
N ASP A 503 16.36 -38.04 -50.50
CA ASP A 503 17.60 -37.33 -50.82
C ASP A 503 17.39 -36.27 -51.92
N THR A 504 16.25 -36.28 -52.61
CA THR A 504 15.92 -35.36 -53.71
C THR A 504 14.50 -34.88 -53.67
N ALA A 505 14.29 -33.64 -54.14
CA ALA A 505 12.94 -33.12 -54.34
C ALA A 505 12.22 -33.96 -55.40
N LYS A 506 10.91 -34.20 -55.21
CA LYS A 506 10.10 -35.01 -56.12
C LYS A 506 8.82 -34.30 -56.48
N TRP A 507 8.38 -34.47 -57.75
CA TRP A 507 7.12 -33.91 -58.22
C TRP A 507 5.95 -34.86 -57.94
N TYR A 508 4.86 -34.26 -57.45
CA TYR A 508 3.57 -34.92 -57.20
C TYR A 508 2.45 -34.09 -57.82
N GLN A 509 1.29 -34.68 -58.02
CA GLN A 509 0.08 -33.96 -58.38
C GLN A 509 -0.96 -34.09 -57.29
N LEU A 510 -1.87 -33.10 -57.23
CA LEU A 510 -2.97 -33.05 -56.26
C LEU A 510 -4.13 -33.96 -56.71
N LYS A 511 -4.66 -34.72 -55.75
CA LYS A 511 -5.95 -35.41 -55.92
C LYS A 511 -7.11 -34.42 -55.79
N THR A 512 -8.31 -34.83 -56.29
CA THR A 512 -9.54 -34.06 -56.12
C THR A 512 -9.83 -33.89 -54.63
N GLY A 513 -10.09 -32.66 -54.20
CA GLY A 513 -10.42 -32.32 -52.79
C GLY A 513 -9.22 -32.15 -51.85
N ALA A 514 -7.98 -32.17 -52.37
CA ALA A 514 -6.77 -31.98 -51.62
C ALA A 514 -6.82 -30.65 -50.79
N LYS A 515 -6.41 -30.74 -49.53
CA LYS A 515 -6.41 -29.60 -48.62
C LYS A 515 -4.99 -29.34 -48.09
N LYS A 516 -4.55 -28.09 -48.20
CA LYS A 516 -3.33 -27.65 -47.55
C LYS A 516 -3.59 -27.29 -46.10
N ILE A 517 -2.82 -27.82 -45.20
CA ILE A 517 -3.05 -27.60 -43.76
C ILE A 517 -1.74 -27.21 -43.05
N GLN A 518 -1.85 -26.74 -41.83
CA GLN A 518 -0.76 -26.65 -40.87
C GLN A 518 -0.68 -28.00 -40.12
N PRO A 519 0.32 -28.81 -40.30
CA PRO A 519 0.34 -30.18 -39.76
C PRO A 519 0.28 -30.25 -38.22
N VAL A 520 0.96 -29.31 -37.55
CA VAL A 520 1.02 -29.31 -36.08
C VAL A 520 -0.30 -28.85 -35.42
N SER A 521 -1.10 -28.04 -36.07
CA SER A 521 -2.37 -27.51 -35.53
C SER A 521 -3.61 -28.12 -36.17
N GLY A 522 -3.46 -28.71 -37.38
CA GLY A 522 -4.58 -29.23 -38.15
C GLY A 522 -5.42 -28.15 -38.85
N ILE A 523 -5.00 -26.88 -38.80
CA ILE A 523 -5.72 -25.78 -39.44
C ILE A 523 -5.67 -25.92 -40.94
N VAL A 524 -6.83 -25.94 -41.59
CA VAL A 524 -6.93 -25.88 -43.05
C VAL A 524 -6.64 -24.46 -43.53
N ILE A 525 -5.70 -24.30 -44.44
CA ILE A 525 -5.37 -23.00 -45.00
C ILE A 525 -6.40 -22.58 -46.04
N GLN A 526 -7.05 -21.47 -45.72
CA GLN A 526 -8.04 -20.81 -46.63
C GLN A 526 -7.34 -19.67 -47.42
N PRO A 527 -7.68 -19.40 -48.66
CA PRO A 527 -8.57 -20.18 -49.54
C PRO A 527 -7.83 -21.25 -50.29
N SER A 528 -8.40 -22.44 -50.35
CA SER A 528 -7.92 -23.54 -51.23
C SER A 528 -8.23 -23.29 -52.71
N SER A 529 -8.69 -22.12 -53.09
CA SER A 529 -9.26 -21.79 -54.40
C SER A 529 -8.33 -21.91 -55.60
N ASN A 530 -7.02 -22.17 -55.38
CA ASN A 530 -6.05 -22.27 -56.48
C ASN A 530 -5.39 -23.66 -56.62
N PHE A 531 -5.85 -24.64 -55.88
CA PHE A 531 -5.32 -25.98 -55.99
C PHE A 531 -6.32 -26.86 -56.74
N THR A 532 -6.24 -26.83 -58.06
CA THR A 532 -7.01 -27.73 -58.92
C THR A 532 -6.44 -29.14 -58.89
N PRO A 533 -7.27 -30.18 -59.06
CA PRO A 533 -6.76 -31.52 -59.27
C PRO A 533 -5.71 -31.54 -60.40
N GLU A 534 -4.77 -32.45 -60.31
CA GLU A 534 -3.67 -32.59 -61.25
C GLU A 534 -2.65 -31.44 -61.27
N THR A 535 -2.76 -30.42 -60.35
CA THR A 535 -1.75 -29.38 -60.21
C THR A 535 -0.41 -30.04 -59.83
N PRO A 536 0.68 -29.89 -60.62
CA PRO A 536 1.97 -30.46 -60.30
C PRO A 536 2.67 -29.59 -59.24
N LEU A 537 3.16 -30.25 -58.21
CA LEU A 537 3.85 -29.62 -57.08
C LEU A 537 5.21 -30.32 -56.80
N ILE A 538 6.24 -29.52 -56.58
CA ILE A 538 7.54 -30.07 -56.17
C ILE A 538 7.58 -30.14 -54.64
N ILE A 539 7.80 -31.32 -54.09
CA ILE A 539 7.92 -31.60 -52.67
C ILE A 539 9.38 -31.66 -52.26
N THR A 540 9.74 -30.92 -51.22
CA THR A 540 11.13 -30.87 -50.74
C THR A 540 11.27 -31.35 -49.28
N ASN A 541 10.22 -31.30 -48.51
CA ASN A 541 10.27 -31.68 -47.09
C ASN A 541 9.04 -32.51 -46.70
N LYS A 542 9.19 -33.26 -45.63
CA LYS A 542 8.13 -34.03 -44.99
C LYS A 542 8.13 -33.80 -43.51
N ILE A 543 6.96 -33.98 -42.87
CA ILE A 543 6.79 -33.95 -41.45
C ILE A 543 5.79 -35.05 -41.05
N THR A 544 6.06 -35.72 -39.92
CA THR A 544 5.13 -36.70 -39.37
C THR A 544 4.58 -36.14 -38.08
N VAL A 545 3.27 -35.94 -38.02
CA VAL A 545 2.57 -35.44 -36.82
C VAL A 545 1.46 -36.43 -36.46
N ASN A 546 1.48 -36.90 -35.23
CA ASN A 546 0.50 -37.87 -34.72
C ASN A 546 0.32 -39.07 -35.69
N SER A 547 1.44 -39.67 -36.12
CA SER A 547 1.52 -40.80 -37.05
C SER A 547 1.04 -40.52 -38.48
N GLN A 548 0.64 -39.30 -38.80
CA GLN A 548 0.27 -38.89 -40.15
C GLN A 548 1.41 -38.15 -40.83
N LEU A 549 1.73 -38.61 -42.07
CA LEU A 549 2.76 -38.01 -42.88
C LEU A 549 2.19 -36.91 -43.76
N TYR A 550 2.90 -35.79 -43.82
CA TYR A 550 2.60 -34.64 -44.65
C TYR A 550 3.79 -34.23 -45.48
N TYR A 551 3.51 -33.79 -46.74
CA TYR A 551 4.51 -33.32 -47.68
C TYR A 551 4.41 -31.81 -47.87
N ARG A 552 5.57 -31.13 -47.72
CA ARG A 552 5.72 -29.68 -47.85
C ARG A 552 6.30 -29.33 -49.22
N THR A 553 5.65 -28.36 -49.86
CA THR A 553 6.11 -27.90 -51.19
C THR A 553 7.39 -27.08 -51.08
N LYS A 554 8.14 -27.00 -52.16
CA LYS A 554 9.33 -26.13 -52.27
C LYS A 554 8.99 -24.69 -51.98
N PHE A 555 7.84 -24.20 -52.50
CA PHE A 555 7.38 -22.84 -52.23
C PHE A 555 7.21 -22.58 -50.73
N ASP A 556 6.49 -23.43 -50.02
CA ASP A 556 6.28 -23.25 -48.55
C ASP A 556 7.60 -23.41 -47.79
N SER A 557 8.47 -24.29 -48.24
CA SER A 557 9.80 -24.50 -47.62
C SER A 557 10.66 -23.25 -47.72
N VAL A 558 10.78 -22.67 -48.90
CA VAL A 558 11.61 -21.48 -49.18
C VAL A 558 11.09 -20.26 -48.41
N HIS A 559 9.77 -20.12 -48.27
CA HIS A 559 9.15 -19.00 -47.53
C HIS A 559 8.98 -19.26 -46.03
N GLY A 560 9.42 -20.41 -45.51
CA GLY A 560 9.30 -20.72 -44.08
C GLY A 560 7.87 -20.96 -43.59
N TYR A 561 6.91 -21.21 -44.51
CA TYR A 561 5.49 -21.37 -44.10
C TYR A 561 5.27 -22.78 -43.52
N ASP A 562 4.57 -22.83 -42.35
CA ASP A 562 4.12 -24.11 -41.77
C ASP A 562 2.85 -24.59 -42.48
N ARG A 563 3.04 -25.12 -43.68
CA ARG A 563 1.97 -25.61 -44.58
C ARG A 563 2.40 -26.84 -45.31
N ALA A 564 1.51 -27.84 -45.38
CA ALA A 564 1.80 -29.10 -46.09
C ALA A 564 0.51 -29.76 -46.55
N PHE A 565 0.61 -30.74 -47.38
CA PHE A 565 -0.51 -31.60 -47.77
C PHE A 565 -0.38 -32.97 -47.09
N PRO A 566 -1.48 -33.55 -46.59
CA PRO A 566 -1.51 -34.96 -46.25
C PRO A 566 -1.04 -35.80 -47.45
N VAL A 567 -0.20 -36.80 -47.20
CA VAL A 567 0.30 -37.66 -48.32
C VAL A 567 -0.84 -38.33 -49.07
N ALA A 568 -1.94 -38.62 -48.38
CA ALA A 568 -3.15 -39.18 -48.98
C ALA A 568 -3.78 -38.30 -50.06
N ASP A 569 -3.55 -36.97 -50.02
CA ASP A 569 -4.05 -35.97 -50.96
C ASP A 569 -3.15 -35.81 -52.20
N LEU A 570 -2.04 -36.51 -52.23
CA LEU A 570 -1.05 -36.44 -53.28
C LEU A 570 -0.93 -37.79 -53.99
N GLU A 571 -0.57 -37.75 -55.26
CA GLU A 571 -0.19 -38.92 -56.03
C GLU A 571 0.96 -38.61 -56.97
N GLU A 572 1.69 -39.63 -57.35
CA GLU A 572 2.75 -39.45 -58.32
C GLU A 572 2.17 -39.12 -59.69
N ILE A 573 2.80 -38.17 -60.39
CA ILE A 573 2.35 -37.78 -61.72
C ILE A 573 2.44 -39.01 -62.63
N PRO A 574 1.36 -39.45 -63.29
CA PRO A 574 1.36 -40.64 -64.10
C PRO A 574 2.01 -40.40 -65.44
N TYR A 575 2.61 -41.47 -66.00
CA TYR A 575 2.94 -41.48 -67.38
C TYR A 575 1.70 -41.79 -68.23
N VAL A 576 1.57 -41.03 -69.30
CA VAL A 576 0.46 -41.21 -70.25
C VAL A 576 1.05 -41.95 -71.47
N SER A 577 0.44 -43.08 -71.90
CA SER A 577 0.83 -43.82 -73.02
C SER A 577 0.56 -43.06 -74.35
N PHE A 578 1.47 -43.21 -75.32
CA PHE A 578 1.13 -42.81 -76.65
C PHE A 578 0.13 -43.80 -77.23
N GLN A 579 -0.77 -43.39 -78.13
CA GLN A 579 -1.65 -44.31 -78.84
C GLN A 579 -0.92 -45.34 -79.64
N ASN A 580 0.21 -44.90 -80.25
CA ASN A 580 1.15 -45.75 -80.91
C ASN A 580 2.61 -45.39 -80.51
N PRO A 581 3.47 -46.31 -80.26
CA PRO A 581 4.90 -46.02 -80.03
C PRO A 581 5.44 -45.16 -81.17
N ARG A 582 6.39 -44.24 -80.87
CA ARG A 582 6.94 -43.29 -81.79
C ARG A 582 8.47 -43.36 -81.79
N ASP A 583 9.05 -43.47 -83.00
CA ASP A 583 10.45 -43.25 -83.12
C ASP A 583 10.74 -41.78 -83.31
N MET A 584 11.65 -41.28 -82.49
CA MET A 584 12.01 -39.85 -82.49
C MET A 584 13.53 -39.75 -82.43
N ARG A 585 14.08 -38.71 -83.04
CA ARG A 585 15.55 -38.49 -83.21
C ARG A 585 15.98 -37.38 -82.27
N LEU A 586 17.14 -37.60 -81.65
CA LEU A 586 17.76 -36.50 -80.82
C LEU A 586 18.37 -35.45 -81.77
N THR A 587 17.88 -34.18 -81.57
CA THR A 587 18.41 -33.00 -82.29
C THR A 587 19.77 -32.54 -81.78
N ARG A 588 20.10 -32.90 -80.57
CA ARG A 588 21.41 -32.65 -79.95
C ARG A 588 21.70 -33.72 -78.86
N ALA A 589 22.99 -33.83 -78.49
CA ALA A 589 23.35 -34.76 -77.43
C ALA A 589 22.59 -34.47 -76.13
N ALA A 590 22.01 -35.49 -75.48
CA ALA A 590 21.24 -35.37 -74.27
C ALA A 590 21.49 -36.55 -73.32
N GLN A 591 21.27 -36.25 -72.03
CA GLN A 591 21.18 -37.31 -71.00
C GLN A 591 19.71 -37.57 -70.71
N LYS A 592 19.38 -38.81 -70.43
CA LYS A 592 18.09 -39.13 -69.86
C LYS A 592 17.99 -38.56 -68.46
N VAL A 593 16.85 -37.97 -68.09
CA VAL A 593 16.56 -37.40 -66.76
C VAL A 593 15.36 -38.07 -66.15
N ASN A 594 15.37 -38.28 -64.86
CA ASN A 594 14.13 -38.55 -64.09
C ASN A 594 13.33 -37.24 -64.00
N PRO A 595 12.18 -37.10 -64.66
CA PRO A 595 11.47 -35.85 -64.73
C PRO A 595 10.86 -35.46 -63.43
N LYS A 596 10.62 -36.42 -62.50
CA LYS A 596 10.03 -36.18 -61.17
C LYS A 596 11.03 -35.67 -60.16
N THR A 597 12.33 -36.03 -60.32
CA THR A 597 13.39 -35.69 -59.37
C THR A 597 14.51 -34.81 -59.97
N GLY A 598 14.60 -34.75 -61.30
CA GLY A 598 15.70 -34.08 -62.01
C GLY A 598 17.02 -34.88 -62.06
N ALA A 599 17.06 -36.07 -61.50
CA ALA A 599 18.25 -36.93 -61.55
C ALA A 599 18.58 -37.31 -62.96
N THR A 600 19.86 -37.30 -63.34
CA THR A 600 20.34 -37.73 -64.67
C THR A 600 20.81 -39.17 -64.68
N SER A 601 20.70 -39.84 -65.82
CA SER A 601 21.18 -41.24 -66.02
C SER A 601 22.72 -41.40 -66.05
N GLY A 602 23.44 -40.29 -66.08
CA GLY A 602 24.89 -40.29 -66.21
C GLY A 602 25.41 -40.68 -67.64
N VAL A 603 24.52 -41.13 -68.48
CA VAL A 603 24.89 -41.55 -69.86
C VAL A 603 24.43 -40.52 -70.89
N THR A 604 25.32 -39.94 -71.62
CA THR A 604 25.03 -39.00 -72.72
C THR A 604 24.78 -39.75 -74.02
N LEU A 605 23.64 -39.56 -74.61
CA LEU A 605 23.21 -40.05 -75.87
C LEU A 605 23.61 -39.04 -76.96
N PRO A 606 24.26 -39.47 -78.07
CA PRO A 606 24.70 -38.57 -79.14
C PRO A 606 23.52 -37.93 -79.89
N SER A 607 23.75 -36.76 -80.48
CA SER A 607 22.83 -36.21 -81.50
C SER A 607 22.60 -37.17 -82.64
N GLY A 608 21.43 -37.24 -83.16
CA GLY A 608 21.01 -38.16 -84.21
C GLY A 608 20.57 -39.55 -83.76
N THR A 609 20.77 -39.91 -82.46
CA THR A 609 20.26 -41.19 -81.94
C THR A 609 18.74 -41.27 -82.11
N ILE A 610 18.22 -42.37 -82.67
CA ILE A 610 16.81 -42.65 -82.78
C ILE A 610 16.41 -43.58 -81.65
N LEU A 611 15.34 -43.22 -80.96
CA LEU A 611 14.80 -43.96 -79.80
C LEU A 611 13.31 -44.13 -79.97
N ASN A 612 12.80 -45.32 -79.60
CA ASN A 612 11.40 -45.64 -79.59
C ASN A 612 10.76 -45.23 -78.28
N PHE A 613 9.74 -44.34 -78.31
CA PHE A 613 9.05 -43.79 -77.12
C PHE A 613 7.64 -44.36 -77.04
N THR A 614 7.25 -44.83 -75.84
CA THR A 614 5.94 -45.45 -75.53
C THR A 614 5.08 -44.66 -74.59
N THR A 615 5.71 -43.85 -73.74
CA THR A 615 4.95 -43.06 -72.79
C THR A 615 5.57 -41.66 -72.65
N LYS A 616 4.77 -40.72 -72.13
CA LYS A 616 5.14 -39.31 -71.83
C LYS A 616 4.63 -38.86 -70.53
N ILE A 617 5.28 -37.87 -69.97
CA ILE A 617 4.84 -37.19 -68.72
C ILE A 617 5.01 -35.69 -68.91
N PHE A 618 4.08 -34.89 -68.34
CA PHE A 618 4.13 -33.45 -68.36
C PHE A 618 4.48 -32.92 -66.96
N ILE A 619 5.61 -32.24 -66.84
CA ILE A 619 6.08 -31.72 -65.56
C ILE A 619 6.72 -30.35 -65.80
N ASP A 620 6.40 -29.36 -64.94
CA ASP A 620 6.97 -28.02 -64.99
C ASP A 620 6.91 -27.36 -66.38
N GLY A 621 5.72 -27.46 -66.99
CA GLY A 621 5.48 -26.86 -68.29
C GLY A 621 6.19 -27.58 -69.47
N ARG A 622 6.75 -28.76 -69.27
CA ARG A 622 7.52 -29.49 -70.26
C ARG A 622 7.07 -30.94 -70.40
N TRP A 623 7.04 -31.42 -71.65
CA TRP A 623 6.89 -32.84 -71.93
C TRP A 623 8.20 -33.56 -71.87
N TYR A 624 8.22 -34.72 -71.24
CA TYR A 624 9.29 -35.65 -71.16
C TYR A 624 8.80 -36.99 -71.68
N TYR A 625 9.62 -37.61 -72.52
CA TYR A 625 9.24 -38.83 -73.23
C TYR A 625 10.10 -39.98 -72.70
N ARG A 626 9.46 -41.16 -72.46
CA ARG A 626 10.04 -42.34 -71.88
C ARG A 626 10.18 -43.40 -73.00
N THR A 627 11.34 -43.97 -73.08
CA THR A 627 11.58 -45.01 -74.12
C THR A 627 10.86 -46.30 -73.78
N ALA A 628 10.67 -47.17 -74.85
CA ALA A 628 10.07 -48.49 -74.66
C ALA A 628 10.92 -49.35 -73.68
N SER A 629 12.20 -49.27 -73.73
CA SER A 629 13.11 -49.99 -72.80
C SER A 629 12.96 -49.52 -71.37
N ASP A 630 12.91 -48.19 -71.11
CA ASP A 630 12.74 -47.64 -69.76
C ASP A 630 11.32 -47.95 -69.22
N THR A 631 10.32 -47.97 -70.09
CA THR A 631 8.96 -48.33 -69.73
C THR A 631 8.86 -49.79 -69.29
N THR A 632 9.47 -50.71 -70.08
CA THR A 632 9.46 -52.12 -69.76
C THR A 632 10.22 -52.46 -68.49
N SER A 633 11.32 -51.75 -68.27
CA SER A 633 12.16 -51.90 -67.04
C SER A 633 11.70 -51.12 -65.84
N ALA A 634 10.53 -50.43 -65.94
CA ALA A 634 9.96 -49.53 -64.90
C ALA A 634 10.96 -48.44 -64.39
N ILE A 635 11.88 -48.01 -65.29
CA ILE A 635 12.92 -47.02 -65.04
C ILE A 635 12.32 -45.61 -65.33
N ASP A 636 12.33 -44.67 -64.36
CA ASP A 636 11.79 -43.30 -64.48
C ASP A 636 12.76 -42.35 -65.21
N PHE A 637 13.47 -42.81 -66.24
CA PHE A 637 14.29 -41.93 -67.07
C PHE A 637 13.62 -41.57 -68.37
N THR A 638 13.72 -40.32 -68.77
CA THR A 638 13.01 -39.71 -69.91
C THR A 638 13.95 -38.78 -70.67
N ILE A 639 13.55 -38.37 -71.87
CA ILE A 639 14.20 -37.28 -72.62
C ILE A 639 13.20 -36.14 -72.79
N SER A 640 13.59 -34.88 -72.47
CA SER A 640 12.75 -33.71 -72.70
C SER A 640 12.37 -33.58 -74.17
N SER A 641 11.14 -33.30 -74.51
CA SER A 641 10.65 -33.09 -75.85
C SER A 641 11.41 -32.04 -76.65
N SER A 642 12.05 -31.07 -75.91
CA SER A 642 12.89 -30.03 -76.54
C SER A 642 14.17 -30.55 -77.21
N TYR A 643 14.52 -31.84 -77.03
CA TYR A 643 15.66 -32.50 -77.63
C TYR A 643 15.25 -33.48 -78.74
N LEU A 644 13.98 -33.52 -79.09
CA LEU A 644 13.46 -34.57 -79.96
C LEU A 644 12.69 -33.96 -81.15
N ASP A 645 12.95 -34.58 -82.38
CA ASP A 645 12.16 -34.40 -83.59
C ASP A 645 11.64 -35.75 -84.06
N ASN A 646 10.59 -35.73 -84.90
CA ASN A 646 10.11 -36.95 -85.52
C ASN A 646 11.26 -37.59 -86.41
N ALA A 647 11.41 -38.87 -86.23
CA ALA A 647 12.48 -39.61 -86.94
C ALA A 647 12.14 -39.83 -88.42
#